data_4e6f193202884aefbaada3fec6cf97cf
#
_entry.id   4e6f193202884aefbaada3fec6cf97cf
#
_cell.length_a   1.000
_cell.length_b   1.000
_cell.length_c   1.000
_cell.angle_alpha   90.00
_cell.angle_beta   90.00
_cell.angle_gamma   90.00
#
_symmetry.space_group_name_H-M   'P 1'
#
loop_
_entity.id
_entity.type
_entity.pdbx_description
1 polymer ?
#
loop_
_entity_poly.entity_id
_entity_poly.type
_entity_poly.pdbx_seq_one_letter_code
_entity_poly.pdbx_strand_id
1 'polypeptide(L)'
;MTDDFSTFWQNNARAYALFQDLLARAERGAYDDDFLVCLAAYREESPKSERADILAAQYLLANGDAENAALCGERAFRRRPVEPAAWHVLSRAYAALGRYADALVMQGYPLNFFKVPISLNVPSAALTEETLARLSRATGKANYAPYALSRMSCTASGGLTASSTVFFEEFLPVSEHIAPRYYVGAYTEQEIHGNKRWLMETIRSAPGLAHNVGGDFTFDIMRAEPPAKDAVIALEEGAEALVPVFGTTDGQVLTAQTETVDDCIWLNPATPNYFRLNAATRLSSAEDFVVGTPIRLGHSSARRKLVLNILVDALPWQVLRTSFAEHMPNTARFFGRGAIFDQHFSVLEYTYPSLPTIETGMYPQHTGIFSEWAAIELCEEIITISERARAAGYATASLMGDGIGIYNGVTRGYDRLIVSPYRLHAYEGIERTIRYLDGCSDADHFIFLHFGDVHPWGGEMFQISSSAQMQLPLAGRLSGSKEKVTSPYLRPSAFYQTAFRQALRDTDRALGTLFSYLEQYYAPEDYLVNLCSDHGVPIFSPTHYIVDTQLTGAAWMMRGAGVPDGLVADELTSAVDIYPALARLLGFPVAENVDGVLPKLFGGTGRAIAYSNSLFPHKHYHLAARAKDYTFCLDTLDPVSLSGTADLARTKTGIYPRAHEHEEGYEADSAELRRFFYPPVRAFLEGIGNNGERFPLPEEITG
;
A
#
# COMPACT_ATOMS: atom_id res chain seq x y z
N MET A 1 26.16 -15.41 -0.27
CA MET A 1 26.47 -14.60 0.92
C MET A 1 26.18 -15.50 2.10
N THR A 2 27.21 -15.92 2.82
CA THR A 2 27.06 -16.52 4.13
C THR A 2 26.71 -15.38 5.06
N ASP A 3 25.40 -15.28 5.44
CA ASP A 3 25.02 -14.39 6.52
C ASP A 3 25.86 -14.74 7.74
N ASP A 4 26.59 -13.80 8.28
CA ASP A 4 27.29 -14.01 9.55
C ASP A 4 26.24 -13.95 10.67
N PHE A 5 25.61 -15.10 10.93
CA PHE A 5 24.57 -15.24 11.95
C PHE A 5 25.06 -14.98 13.38
N SER A 6 26.37 -14.88 13.61
CA SER A 6 26.94 -14.65 14.94
C SER A 6 26.49 -13.30 15.54
N THR A 7 26.19 -12.31 14.70
CA THR A 7 25.75 -10.99 15.16
C THR A 7 24.29 -10.97 15.63
N PHE A 8 23.44 -11.89 15.16
CA PHE A 8 22.00 -11.90 15.44
C PHE A 8 21.62 -12.37 16.84
N TRP A 9 22.53 -12.97 17.58
CA TRP A 9 22.29 -13.53 18.92
C TRP A 9 23.27 -13.04 19.98
N GLN A 10 23.83 -11.84 19.80
CA GLN A 10 24.79 -11.32 20.80
C GLN A 10 24.22 -11.24 22.21
N ASN A 11 22.89 -11.06 22.34
CA ASN A 11 22.20 -11.01 23.63
C ASN A 11 21.68 -12.38 24.09
N ASN A 12 21.77 -13.44 23.28
CA ASN A 12 21.33 -14.79 23.61
C ASN A 12 22.26 -15.85 23.01
N ALA A 13 23.42 -16.01 23.65
CA ALA A 13 24.41 -16.99 23.21
C ALA A 13 23.88 -18.45 23.21
N ARG A 14 22.90 -18.76 24.07
CA ARG A 14 22.29 -20.09 24.13
C ARG A 14 21.41 -20.33 22.90
N ALA A 15 20.57 -19.37 22.53
CA ALA A 15 19.78 -19.48 21.30
C ALA A 15 20.67 -19.62 20.07
N TYR A 16 21.75 -18.84 20.00
CA TYR A 16 22.74 -18.94 18.92
C TYR A 16 23.36 -20.33 18.81
N ALA A 17 23.84 -20.89 19.92
CA ALA A 17 24.47 -22.23 19.94
C ALA A 17 23.47 -23.32 19.50
N LEU A 18 22.23 -23.26 19.99
CA LEU A 18 21.17 -24.18 19.60
C LEU A 18 20.83 -24.06 18.10
N PHE A 19 20.74 -22.84 17.58
CA PHE A 19 20.49 -22.62 16.16
C PHE A 19 21.64 -23.15 15.27
N GLN A 20 22.87 -22.94 15.66
CA GLN A 20 24.06 -23.50 14.93
C GLN A 20 24.04 -25.03 14.91
N ASP A 21 23.70 -25.67 16.03
CA ASP A 21 23.60 -27.14 16.07
C ASP A 21 22.45 -27.63 15.16
N LEU A 22 21.29 -26.95 15.20
CA LEU A 22 20.16 -27.26 14.31
C LEU A 22 20.51 -27.12 12.82
N LEU A 23 21.21 -26.04 12.44
CA LEU A 23 21.68 -25.87 11.06
C LEU A 23 22.65 -26.99 10.65
N ALA A 24 23.62 -27.27 11.48
CA ALA A 24 24.61 -28.34 11.20
C ALA A 24 23.95 -29.73 11.10
N ARG A 25 22.90 -30.00 11.85
CA ARG A 25 22.08 -31.23 11.74
C ARG A 25 21.28 -31.23 10.45
N ALA A 26 20.59 -30.12 10.14
CA ALA A 26 19.79 -29.97 8.92
C ALA A 26 20.64 -30.15 7.64
N GLU A 27 21.87 -29.56 7.60
CA GLU A 27 22.81 -29.73 6.50
C GLU A 27 23.23 -31.18 6.27
N ARG A 28 23.33 -31.98 7.33
CA ARG A 28 23.65 -33.41 7.27
C ARG A 28 22.44 -34.29 7.05
N GLY A 29 21.20 -33.70 7.00
CA GLY A 29 19.97 -34.46 6.91
C GLY A 29 19.64 -35.26 8.18
N ALA A 30 20.21 -34.91 9.35
CA ALA A 30 20.01 -35.59 10.62
C ALA A 30 18.74 -35.06 11.32
N TYR A 31 17.59 -35.46 10.81
CA TYR A 31 16.27 -35.11 11.37
C TYR A 31 15.76 -36.26 12.27
N ASP A 32 16.34 -36.35 13.44
CA ASP A 32 16.10 -37.38 14.47
C ASP A 32 15.49 -36.78 15.76
N ASP A 33 15.38 -37.62 16.81
CA ASP A 33 14.82 -37.16 18.10
C ASP A 33 15.72 -36.10 18.77
N ASP A 34 17.04 -36.17 18.59
CA ASP A 34 17.98 -35.16 19.11
C ASP A 34 17.75 -33.80 18.42
N PHE A 35 17.41 -33.80 17.13
CA PHE A 35 17.01 -32.58 16.42
C PHE A 35 15.78 -31.95 17.06
N LEU A 36 14.74 -32.75 17.40
CA LEU A 36 13.53 -32.25 18.05
C LEU A 36 13.82 -31.70 19.44
N VAL A 37 14.64 -32.33 20.22
CA VAL A 37 15.05 -31.84 21.56
C VAL A 37 15.76 -30.50 21.44
N CYS A 38 16.70 -30.39 20.50
CA CYS A 38 17.39 -29.12 20.23
C CYS A 38 16.43 -28.04 19.72
N LEU A 39 15.50 -28.39 18.84
CA LEU A 39 14.47 -27.45 18.31
C LEU A 39 13.52 -26.96 19.40
N ALA A 40 13.09 -27.83 20.31
CA ALA A 40 12.26 -27.46 21.45
C ALA A 40 12.98 -26.46 22.35
N ALA A 41 14.25 -26.73 22.68
CA ALA A 41 15.07 -25.82 23.47
C ALA A 41 15.29 -24.47 22.76
N TYR A 42 15.53 -24.49 21.44
CA TYR A 42 15.65 -23.26 20.66
C TYR A 42 14.34 -22.44 20.68
N ARG A 43 13.18 -23.10 20.57
CA ARG A 43 11.87 -22.44 20.62
C ARG A 43 11.57 -21.83 21.99
N GLU A 44 12.04 -22.42 23.08
CA GLU A 44 11.93 -21.84 24.42
C GLU A 44 12.75 -20.55 24.55
N GLU A 45 13.98 -20.53 23.99
CA GLU A 45 14.85 -19.36 24.02
C GLU A 45 14.38 -18.26 23.04
N SER A 46 13.77 -18.63 21.91
CA SER A 46 13.33 -17.72 20.84
C SER A 46 11.89 -18.04 20.38
N PRO A 47 10.88 -17.83 21.23
CA PRO A 47 9.50 -18.31 20.99
C PRO A 47 8.80 -17.64 19.80
N LYS A 48 9.28 -16.48 19.35
CA LYS A 48 8.74 -15.74 18.21
C LYS A 48 9.58 -15.86 16.94
N SER A 49 10.62 -16.69 16.93
CA SER A 49 11.47 -16.92 15.76
C SER A 49 10.71 -17.70 14.69
N GLU A 50 10.60 -17.14 13.49
CA GLU A 50 10.10 -17.82 12.29
C GLU A 50 11.00 -19.00 11.90
N ARG A 51 12.29 -18.94 12.23
CA ARG A 51 13.26 -20.02 11.94
C ARG A 51 12.95 -21.30 12.68
N ALA A 52 12.36 -21.21 13.89
CA ALA A 52 11.88 -22.39 14.62
C ALA A 52 10.76 -23.11 13.85
N ASP A 53 9.84 -22.36 13.21
CA ASP A 53 8.80 -22.93 12.39
C ASP A 53 9.34 -23.49 11.06
N ILE A 54 10.33 -22.83 10.44
CA ILE A 54 10.99 -23.31 9.22
C ILE A 54 11.75 -24.64 9.50
N LEU A 55 12.52 -24.70 10.58
CA LEU A 55 13.25 -25.92 10.97
C LEU A 55 12.29 -27.07 11.35
N ALA A 56 11.18 -26.75 12.02
CA ALA A 56 10.11 -27.72 12.28
C ALA A 56 9.53 -28.28 10.96
N ALA A 57 9.24 -27.41 10.00
CA ALA A 57 8.74 -27.82 8.70
C ALA A 57 9.75 -28.70 7.93
N GLN A 58 11.05 -28.38 7.99
CA GLN A 58 12.11 -29.21 7.40
C GLN A 58 12.15 -30.61 8.03
N TYR A 59 12.11 -30.68 9.36
CA TYR A 59 12.04 -31.95 10.10
C TYR A 59 10.83 -32.78 9.68
N LEU A 60 9.64 -32.19 9.68
CA LEU A 60 8.39 -32.85 9.32
C LEU A 60 8.41 -33.37 7.87
N LEU A 61 8.92 -32.58 6.92
CA LEU A 61 9.09 -33.00 5.54
C LEU A 61 10.05 -34.22 5.40
N ALA A 62 11.17 -34.19 6.15
CA ALA A 62 12.13 -35.30 6.12
C ALA A 62 11.52 -36.60 6.66
N ASN A 63 10.58 -36.51 7.60
CA ASN A 63 9.86 -37.63 8.19
C ASN A 63 8.53 -37.97 7.48
N GLY A 64 8.24 -37.33 6.32
CA GLY A 64 7.08 -37.66 5.48
C GLY A 64 5.76 -36.99 5.90
N ASP A 65 5.78 -36.10 6.87
CA ASP A 65 4.60 -35.34 7.34
C ASP A 65 4.51 -33.98 6.62
N ALA A 66 4.07 -34.01 5.36
CA ALA A 66 3.96 -32.83 4.55
C ALA A 66 2.83 -31.87 5.01
N GLU A 67 1.78 -32.39 5.65
CA GLU A 67 0.63 -31.61 6.09
C GLU A 67 1.01 -30.68 7.25
N ASN A 68 1.63 -31.22 8.29
CA ASN A 68 2.11 -30.41 9.40
C ASN A 68 3.33 -29.52 9.00
N ALA A 69 4.13 -29.97 8.03
CA ALA A 69 5.20 -29.15 7.46
C ALA A 69 4.64 -27.89 6.77
N ALA A 70 3.57 -28.03 5.99
CA ALA A 70 2.88 -26.89 5.38
C ALA A 70 2.35 -25.91 6.44
N LEU A 71 1.68 -26.41 7.49
CA LEU A 71 1.19 -25.57 8.58
C LEU A 71 2.31 -24.79 9.31
N CYS A 72 3.45 -25.44 9.55
CA CYS A 72 4.62 -24.76 10.14
C CYS A 72 5.18 -23.69 9.18
N GLY A 73 5.34 -24.03 7.91
CA GLY A 73 5.80 -23.08 6.88
C GLY A 73 4.87 -21.88 6.69
N GLU A 74 3.56 -22.11 6.71
CA GLU A 74 2.54 -21.04 6.63
C GLU A 74 2.60 -20.08 7.82
N ARG A 75 2.85 -20.59 9.05
CA ARG A 75 3.07 -19.71 10.21
C ARG A 75 4.33 -18.86 10.05
N ALA A 76 5.43 -19.45 9.54
CA ALA A 76 6.64 -18.70 9.24
C ALA A 76 6.40 -17.64 8.17
N PHE A 77 5.72 -17.99 7.08
CA PHE A 77 5.38 -17.08 5.98
C PHE A 77 4.48 -15.92 6.44
N ARG A 78 3.46 -16.17 7.29
CA ARG A 78 2.63 -15.09 7.85
C ARG A 78 3.46 -14.10 8.68
N ARG A 79 4.47 -14.57 9.42
CA ARG A 79 5.36 -13.70 10.20
C ARG A 79 6.35 -12.95 9.32
N ARG A 80 6.87 -13.63 8.29
CA ARG A 80 7.90 -13.13 7.37
C ARG A 80 7.56 -13.53 5.93
N PRO A 81 6.69 -12.77 5.27
CA PRO A 81 6.30 -13.10 3.89
C PRO A 81 7.48 -13.08 2.90
N VAL A 82 8.51 -12.25 3.18
CA VAL A 82 9.74 -12.19 2.38
C VAL A 82 10.87 -12.95 3.08
N GLU A 83 10.73 -14.28 3.20
CA GLU A 83 11.74 -15.16 3.79
C GLU A 83 12.03 -16.35 2.86
N PRO A 84 13.21 -16.35 2.18
CA PRO A 84 13.52 -17.38 1.19
C PRO A 84 13.46 -18.82 1.71
N ALA A 85 13.84 -19.05 2.97
CA ALA A 85 13.80 -20.38 3.56
C ALA A 85 12.36 -20.87 3.79
N ALA A 86 11.42 -19.95 4.10
CA ALA A 86 9.99 -20.27 4.19
C ALA A 86 9.42 -20.61 2.81
N TRP A 87 9.76 -19.84 1.75
CA TRP A 87 9.33 -20.15 0.38
C TRP A 87 9.82 -21.53 -0.06
N HIS A 88 11.07 -21.86 0.24
CA HIS A 88 11.65 -23.15 -0.15
C HIS A 88 10.94 -24.32 0.55
N VAL A 89 10.73 -24.25 1.86
CA VAL A 89 10.09 -25.35 2.60
C VAL A 89 8.61 -25.49 2.22
N LEU A 90 7.90 -24.39 2.01
CA LEU A 90 6.51 -24.39 1.57
C LEU A 90 6.35 -24.96 0.16
N SER A 91 7.23 -24.58 -0.79
CA SER A 91 7.20 -25.14 -2.14
C SER A 91 7.31 -26.66 -2.11
N ARG A 92 8.16 -27.22 -1.27
CA ARG A 92 8.34 -28.68 -1.12
C ARG A 92 7.14 -29.34 -0.42
N ALA A 93 6.62 -28.73 0.65
CA ALA A 93 5.48 -29.25 1.38
C ALA A 93 4.22 -29.30 0.50
N TYR A 94 3.92 -28.21 -0.20
CA TYR A 94 2.79 -28.12 -1.12
C TYR A 94 2.92 -29.12 -2.30
N ALA A 95 4.12 -29.27 -2.86
CA ALA A 95 4.36 -30.24 -3.91
C ALA A 95 4.11 -31.67 -3.43
N ALA A 96 4.54 -32.02 -2.20
CA ALA A 96 4.30 -33.34 -1.60
C ALA A 96 2.82 -33.62 -1.33
N LEU A 97 2.02 -32.55 -1.09
CA LEU A 97 0.55 -32.61 -0.93
C LEU A 97 -0.22 -32.56 -2.25
N GLY A 98 0.45 -32.43 -3.41
CA GLY A 98 -0.19 -32.21 -4.70
C GLY A 98 -0.79 -30.81 -4.91
N ARG A 99 -0.53 -29.87 -4.00
CA ARG A 99 -0.95 -28.44 -4.09
C ARG A 99 0.02 -27.70 -5.01
N TYR A 100 0.03 -28.08 -6.31
CA TYR A 100 1.05 -27.61 -7.26
C TYR A 100 0.97 -26.11 -7.55
N ALA A 101 -0.22 -25.52 -7.55
CA ALA A 101 -0.40 -24.07 -7.73
C ALA A 101 0.31 -23.30 -6.62
N ASP A 102 0.09 -23.68 -5.37
CA ASP A 102 0.73 -23.06 -4.20
C ASP A 102 2.25 -23.26 -4.22
N ALA A 103 2.69 -24.45 -4.58
CA ALA A 103 4.13 -24.77 -4.71
C ALA A 103 4.83 -23.89 -5.75
N LEU A 104 4.20 -23.64 -6.90
CA LEU A 104 4.71 -22.78 -7.97
C LEU A 104 4.77 -21.31 -7.52
N VAL A 105 3.75 -20.82 -6.83
CA VAL A 105 3.73 -19.44 -6.29
C VAL A 105 4.94 -19.22 -5.37
N MET A 106 5.25 -20.18 -4.50
CA MET A 106 6.45 -20.11 -3.64
C MET A 106 7.76 -20.09 -4.43
N GLN A 107 7.82 -20.60 -5.66
CA GLN A 107 8.98 -20.46 -6.55
C GLN A 107 8.95 -19.17 -7.40
N GLY A 108 7.80 -18.53 -7.51
CA GLY A 108 7.67 -17.23 -8.16
C GLY A 108 8.44 -16.12 -7.44
N TYR A 109 8.46 -16.13 -6.12
CA TYR A 109 9.21 -15.15 -5.32
C TYR A 109 10.74 -15.25 -5.56
N PRO A 110 11.40 -16.40 -5.47
CA PRO A 110 12.82 -16.52 -5.83
C PRO A 110 13.13 -16.15 -7.28
N LEU A 111 12.22 -16.42 -8.22
CA LEU A 111 12.37 -15.99 -9.61
C LEU A 111 12.35 -14.45 -9.69
N ASN A 112 11.44 -13.78 -8.96
CA ASN A 112 11.36 -12.32 -8.93
C ASN A 112 12.61 -11.69 -8.31
N PHE A 113 12.96 -12.09 -7.09
CA PHE A 113 14.04 -11.49 -6.30
C PHE A 113 15.44 -11.81 -6.81
N PHE A 114 15.70 -13.08 -7.08
CA PHE A 114 17.05 -13.60 -7.30
C PHE A 114 17.29 -14.13 -8.71
N LYS A 115 16.27 -14.06 -9.57
CA LYS A 115 16.29 -14.63 -10.93
C LYS A 115 16.58 -16.14 -10.94
N VAL A 116 16.18 -16.83 -9.87
CA VAL A 116 16.28 -18.29 -9.78
C VAL A 116 15.17 -18.92 -10.62
N PRO A 117 15.50 -19.73 -11.62
CA PRO A 117 14.49 -20.39 -12.46
C PRO A 117 13.59 -21.33 -11.65
N ILE A 118 12.34 -21.47 -12.06
CA ILE A 118 11.43 -22.46 -11.48
C ILE A 118 11.95 -23.85 -11.85
N SER A 119 12.21 -24.68 -10.85
CA SER A 119 12.76 -26.03 -11.00
C SER A 119 11.73 -27.13 -10.72
N LEU A 120 10.57 -26.78 -10.18
CA LEU A 120 9.51 -27.74 -9.84
C LEU A 120 8.89 -28.32 -11.10
N ASN A 121 8.97 -29.65 -11.23
CA ASN A 121 8.25 -30.37 -12.28
C ASN A 121 6.83 -30.66 -11.79
N VAL A 122 5.84 -30.10 -12.49
CA VAL A 122 4.43 -30.25 -12.14
C VAL A 122 3.66 -30.94 -13.27
N PRO A 123 2.60 -31.69 -12.96
CA PRO A 123 1.71 -32.25 -14.00
C PRO A 123 1.13 -31.14 -14.88
N SER A 124 1.04 -31.35 -16.19
CA SER A 124 0.46 -30.36 -17.13
C SER A 124 -0.96 -29.93 -16.73
N ALA A 125 -1.74 -30.84 -16.15
CA ALA A 125 -3.08 -30.54 -15.66
C ALA A 125 -3.11 -29.51 -14.51
N ALA A 126 -1.98 -29.30 -13.80
CA ALA A 126 -1.87 -28.29 -12.74
C ALA A 126 -1.52 -26.89 -13.28
N LEU A 127 -1.11 -26.78 -14.55
CA LEU A 127 -0.79 -25.51 -15.21
C LEU A 127 -2.06 -24.86 -15.80
N THR A 128 -3.04 -24.65 -14.95
CA THR A 128 -4.29 -23.97 -15.32
C THR A 128 -4.05 -22.48 -15.54
N GLU A 129 -4.98 -21.79 -16.18
CA GLU A 129 -4.95 -20.35 -16.36
C GLU A 129 -4.86 -19.62 -15.00
N GLU A 130 -5.61 -20.08 -14.01
CA GLU A 130 -5.56 -19.55 -12.64
C GLU A 130 -4.18 -19.74 -12.00
N THR A 131 -3.58 -20.93 -12.10
CA THR A 131 -2.22 -21.19 -11.61
C THR A 131 -1.20 -20.25 -12.25
N LEU A 132 -1.29 -20.05 -13.57
CA LEU A 132 -0.38 -19.15 -14.30
C LEU A 132 -0.61 -17.68 -13.92
N ALA A 133 -1.85 -17.27 -13.66
CA ALA A 133 -2.18 -15.93 -13.16
C ALA A 133 -1.58 -15.69 -11.75
N ARG A 134 -1.76 -16.62 -10.81
CA ARG A 134 -1.17 -16.56 -9.47
C ARG A 134 0.36 -16.50 -9.52
N LEU A 135 0.97 -17.31 -10.38
CA LEU A 135 2.42 -17.30 -10.59
C LEU A 135 2.89 -15.96 -11.19
N SER A 136 2.15 -15.40 -12.14
CA SER A 136 2.44 -14.08 -12.73
C SER A 136 2.45 -12.99 -11.68
N ARG A 137 1.50 -13.01 -10.73
CA ARG A 137 1.48 -12.10 -9.59
C ARG A 137 2.74 -12.24 -8.73
N ALA A 138 3.13 -13.43 -8.34
CA ALA A 138 4.30 -13.69 -7.50
C ALA A 138 5.62 -13.23 -8.14
N THR A 139 5.67 -13.09 -9.47
CA THR A 139 6.84 -12.59 -10.21
C THR A 139 6.87 -11.07 -10.36
N GLY A 140 5.86 -10.34 -9.84
CA GLY A 140 5.68 -8.91 -10.04
C GLY A 140 6.21 -8.02 -8.92
N LYS A 141 6.24 -6.72 -9.23
CA LYS A 141 6.37 -5.64 -8.24
C LYS A 141 5.00 -5.14 -7.83
N ALA A 142 4.88 -4.71 -6.58
CA ALA A 142 3.58 -4.39 -6.01
C ALA A 142 3.03 -3.00 -6.34
N ASN A 143 3.83 -2.12 -6.94
CA ASN A 143 3.47 -0.71 -7.16
C ASN A 143 3.21 -0.31 -8.61
N TYR A 144 3.32 -1.22 -9.58
CA TYR A 144 3.16 -0.89 -11.00
C TYR A 144 2.08 -1.77 -11.66
N ALA A 145 0.83 -1.49 -11.47
CA ALA A 145 -0.23 -2.17 -12.18
C ALA A 145 -0.66 -1.38 -13.43
N PRO A 146 -1.08 -2.04 -14.50
CA PRO A 146 -1.12 -3.48 -14.76
C PRO A 146 0.10 -4.02 -15.52
N TYR A 147 1.21 -3.33 -15.53
CA TYR A 147 2.40 -3.63 -16.37
C TYR A 147 3.65 -4.02 -15.56
N ALA A 148 3.56 -4.17 -14.25
CA ALA A 148 4.69 -4.57 -13.41
C ALA A 148 4.94 -6.08 -13.37
N LEU A 149 4.07 -6.87 -13.96
CA LEU A 149 4.12 -8.31 -13.94
C LEU A 149 4.70 -8.88 -15.23
N SER A 150 5.40 -10.02 -15.10
CA SER A 150 5.65 -10.89 -16.23
C SER A 150 4.48 -11.85 -16.38
N ARG A 151 3.91 -11.95 -17.58
CA ARG A 151 2.93 -12.99 -17.87
C ARG A 151 3.62 -14.34 -17.92
N MET A 152 3.22 -15.22 -17.06
CA MET A 152 3.65 -16.61 -17.07
C MET A 152 2.77 -17.41 -18.03
N SER A 153 3.38 -18.21 -18.87
CA SER A 153 2.71 -19.08 -19.82
C SER A 153 3.38 -20.44 -19.91
N CYS A 154 2.62 -21.45 -20.35
CA CYS A 154 3.12 -22.79 -20.57
C CYS A 154 3.42 -22.98 -22.07
N THR A 155 4.62 -23.47 -22.39
CA THR A 155 4.97 -23.87 -23.76
C THR A 155 4.28 -25.17 -24.15
N ALA A 156 4.21 -25.46 -25.43
CA ALA A 156 3.69 -26.74 -25.94
C ALA A 156 4.44 -27.99 -25.41
N SER A 157 5.70 -27.80 -24.96
CA SER A 157 6.51 -28.84 -24.30
C SER A 157 6.32 -28.94 -22.78
N GLY A 158 5.41 -28.15 -22.20
CA GLY A 158 5.13 -28.14 -20.76
C GLY A 158 6.11 -27.27 -19.94
N GLY A 159 7.02 -26.54 -20.58
CA GLY A 159 7.93 -25.60 -19.89
C GLY A 159 7.25 -24.28 -19.56
N LEU A 160 7.65 -23.64 -18.47
CA LEU A 160 7.19 -22.29 -18.08
C LEU A 160 8.03 -21.20 -18.75
N THR A 161 7.38 -20.19 -19.29
CA THR A 161 8.02 -19.00 -19.85
C THR A 161 7.42 -17.73 -19.27
N ALA A 162 8.27 -16.71 -19.10
CA ALA A 162 7.84 -15.37 -18.66
C ALA A 162 7.99 -14.38 -19.82
N SER A 163 6.97 -13.60 -20.07
CA SER A 163 7.00 -12.50 -21.05
C SER A 163 6.57 -11.19 -20.41
N SER A 164 7.26 -10.11 -20.73
CA SER A 164 6.82 -8.78 -20.34
C SER A 164 5.55 -8.41 -21.08
N THR A 165 4.53 -7.97 -20.37
CA THR A 165 3.22 -7.64 -20.95
C THR A 165 2.50 -6.56 -20.14
N VAL A 166 1.46 -5.99 -20.75
CA VAL A 166 0.47 -5.16 -20.05
C VAL A 166 -0.84 -5.94 -20.05
N PHE A 167 -1.43 -6.10 -18.87
CA PHE A 167 -2.77 -6.67 -18.72
C PHE A 167 -3.80 -5.63 -19.15
N PHE A 168 -4.55 -5.93 -20.19
CA PHE A 168 -5.55 -5.04 -20.74
C PHE A 168 -6.62 -5.84 -21.50
N GLU A 169 -7.89 -5.45 -21.41
CA GLU A 169 -9.06 -6.21 -21.86
C GLU A 169 -9.12 -7.63 -21.25
N GLU A 170 -8.63 -7.75 -20.02
CA GLU A 170 -8.56 -9.02 -19.30
C GLU A 170 -8.54 -8.77 -17.78
N PHE A 171 -8.65 -9.84 -17.00
CA PHE A 171 -8.60 -9.78 -15.55
C PHE A 171 -7.17 -9.71 -15.03
N LEU A 172 -6.93 -8.81 -14.05
CA LEU A 172 -5.66 -8.78 -13.33
C LEU A 172 -5.44 -10.08 -12.55
N PRO A 173 -4.20 -10.56 -12.49
CA PRO A 173 -3.82 -11.68 -11.64
C PRO A 173 -3.69 -11.23 -10.18
N VAL A 174 -4.79 -10.82 -9.58
CA VAL A 174 -4.90 -10.50 -8.16
C VAL A 174 -5.35 -11.72 -7.36
N SER A 175 -5.36 -11.60 -6.03
CA SER A 175 -5.78 -12.69 -5.16
C SER A 175 -7.21 -13.15 -5.41
N GLU A 176 -7.46 -14.41 -5.18
CA GLU A 176 -8.79 -15.02 -5.12
C GLU A 176 -9.69 -14.46 -4.00
N HIS A 177 -9.13 -13.78 -3.00
CA HIS A 177 -9.91 -13.03 -1.97
C HIS A 177 -10.61 -11.80 -2.55
N ILE A 178 -10.21 -11.34 -3.74
CA ILE A 178 -10.90 -10.28 -4.46
C ILE A 178 -11.92 -10.93 -5.41
N ALA A 179 -13.15 -11.06 -4.94
CA ALA A 179 -14.27 -11.54 -5.76
C ALA A 179 -15.36 -10.45 -5.79
N PRO A 180 -15.88 -10.04 -6.97
CA PRO A 180 -15.35 -10.32 -8.32
C PRO A 180 -13.95 -9.74 -8.54
N ARG A 181 -13.21 -10.28 -9.51
CA ARG A 181 -11.84 -9.86 -9.86
C ARG A 181 -11.83 -8.55 -10.64
N TYR A 182 -10.64 -7.94 -10.76
CA TYR A 182 -10.47 -6.68 -11.48
C TYR A 182 -10.28 -6.91 -12.99
N TYR A 183 -11.19 -6.37 -13.81
CA TYR A 183 -11.08 -6.28 -15.26
C TYR A 183 -10.44 -4.96 -15.66
N VAL A 184 -9.51 -4.99 -16.60
CA VAL A 184 -8.71 -3.84 -17.00
C VAL A 184 -9.22 -3.25 -18.30
N GLY A 185 -9.74 -2.04 -18.24
CA GLY A 185 -10.14 -1.23 -19.38
C GLY A 185 -9.36 0.08 -19.48
N ALA A 186 -9.76 0.93 -20.41
CA ALA A 186 -9.25 2.29 -20.59
C ALA A 186 -10.25 3.33 -20.05
N TYR A 187 -9.74 4.31 -19.35
CA TYR A 187 -10.53 5.44 -18.85
C TYR A 187 -10.95 6.37 -20.00
N THR A 188 -12.23 6.74 -20.03
CA THR A 188 -12.79 7.64 -21.04
C THR A 188 -13.90 8.50 -20.46
N GLU A 189 -13.59 9.67 -19.97
CA GLU A 189 -14.59 10.68 -19.57
C GLU A 189 -14.73 11.80 -20.60
N GLN A 190 -13.92 11.80 -21.64
CA GLN A 190 -13.97 12.79 -22.70
C GLN A 190 -14.42 12.14 -24.00
N GLU A 191 -15.15 12.87 -24.84
CA GLU A 191 -15.34 12.47 -26.22
C GLU A 191 -13.98 12.26 -26.89
N ILE A 192 -13.70 11.03 -27.30
CA ILE A 192 -12.41 10.69 -27.85
C ILE A 192 -12.54 10.41 -29.33
N HIS A 193 -12.00 11.31 -30.12
CA HIS A 193 -11.75 11.12 -31.53
C HIS A 193 -10.39 10.44 -31.77
N GLY A 194 -10.10 9.37 -31.03
CA GLY A 194 -8.81 8.69 -31.13
C GLY A 194 -8.91 7.22 -30.79
N ASN A 195 -8.07 6.44 -31.42
CA ASN A 195 -8.05 5.00 -31.21
C ASN A 195 -7.20 4.66 -29.97
N LYS A 196 -7.80 4.73 -28.77
CA LYS A 196 -7.12 4.30 -27.52
C LYS A 196 -6.69 2.83 -27.58
N ARG A 197 -7.44 1.99 -28.28
CA ARG A 197 -7.07 0.59 -28.47
C ARG A 197 -5.74 0.46 -29.21
N TRP A 198 -5.52 1.24 -30.26
CA TRP A 198 -4.22 1.27 -30.96
C TRP A 198 -3.08 1.68 -30.01
N LEU A 199 -3.28 2.67 -29.16
CA LEU A 199 -2.29 3.07 -28.16
C LEU A 199 -2.00 1.93 -27.18
N MET A 200 -3.03 1.21 -26.75
CA MET A 200 -2.88 0.07 -25.86
C MET A 200 -2.15 -1.11 -26.51
N GLU A 201 -2.45 -1.41 -27.74
CA GLU A 201 -1.72 -2.44 -28.51
C GLU A 201 -0.24 -2.07 -28.66
N THR A 202 0.04 -0.79 -28.85
CA THR A 202 1.42 -0.27 -28.87
C THR A 202 2.12 -0.44 -27.52
N ILE A 203 1.46 -0.13 -26.39
CA ILE A 203 2.00 -0.33 -25.05
C ILE A 203 2.15 -1.82 -24.74
N ARG A 204 1.21 -2.66 -25.15
CA ARG A 204 1.26 -4.12 -24.97
C ARG A 204 2.47 -4.72 -25.70
N SER A 205 2.78 -4.25 -26.91
CA SER A 205 3.95 -4.69 -27.69
C SER A 205 5.28 -4.15 -27.14
N ALA A 206 5.26 -3.03 -26.41
CA ALA A 206 6.44 -2.40 -25.86
C ALA A 206 6.12 -1.83 -24.45
N PRO A 207 6.04 -2.67 -23.41
CA PRO A 207 5.58 -2.27 -22.07
C PRO A 207 6.36 -1.12 -21.43
N GLY A 208 7.64 -0.95 -21.80
CA GLY A 208 8.46 0.19 -21.36
C GLY A 208 7.93 1.55 -21.80
N LEU A 209 7.09 1.62 -22.84
CA LEU A 209 6.45 2.88 -23.26
C LEU A 209 5.36 3.33 -22.29
N ALA A 210 4.81 2.46 -21.45
CA ALA A 210 3.80 2.84 -20.47
C ALA A 210 4.29 3.96 -19.52
N HIS A 211 5.57 3.99 -19.22
CA HIS A 211 6.18 5.05 -18.41
C HIS A 211 6.27 6.40 -19.15
N ASN A 212 6.13 6.41 -20.47
CA ASN A 212 6.33 7.59 -21.30
C ASN A 212 5.03 8.15 -21.91
N VAL A 213 3.91 7.48 -21.72
CA VAL A 213 2.64 7.83 -22.39
C VAL A 213 1.89 8.97 -21.69
N GLY A 214 2.38 9.46 -20.56
CA GLY A 214 1.83 10.62 -19.88
C GLY A 214 0.36 10.53 -19.48
N GLY A 215 -0.25 11.68 -19.14
CA GLY A 215 -1.62 11.78 -18.65
C GLY A 215 -2.73 11.44 -19.67
N ASP A 216 -2.41 11.35 -20.95
CA ASP A 216 -3.41 11.05 -22.00
C ASP A 216 -3.91 9.61 -21.97
N PHE A 217 -3.21 8.71 -21.26
CA PHE A 217 -3.59 7.34 -21.07
C PHE A 217 -3.80 7.00 -19.59
N THR A 218 -4.93 6.41 -19.28
CA THR A 218 -5.28 5.98 -17.93
C THR A 218 -6.05 4.69 -17.99
N PHE A 219 -5.72 3.75 -17.10
CA PHE A 219 -6.48 2.51 -16.92
C PHE A 219 -7.75 2.78 -16.12
N ASP A 220 -8.84 2.13 -16.52
CA ASP A 220 -10.08 2.04 -15.75
C ASP A 220 -10.27 0.57 -15.36
N ILE A 221 -9.94 0.26 -14.13
CA ILE A 221 -9.89 -1.10 -13.60
C ILE A 221 -11.10 -1.29 -12.69
N MET A 222 -11.97 -2.23 -13.03
CA MET A 222 -13.20 -2.45 -12.28
C MET A 222 -13.35 -3.89 -11.80
N ARG A 223 -13.93 -4.06 -10.62
CA ARG A 223 -14.45 -5.36 -10.24
C ARG A 223 -15.55 -5.77 -11.20
N ALA A 224 -15.46 -6.98 -11.73
CA ALA A 224 -16.37 -7.46 -12.72
C ALA A 224 -16.56 -8.98 -12.62
N GLU A 225 -17.75 -9.42 -13.01
CA GLU A 225 -18.08 -10.84 -13.14
C GLU A 225 -17.31 -11.47 -14.32
N PRO A 226 -17.10 -12.78 -14.34
CA PRO A 226 -16.51 -13.47 -15.48
C PRO A 226 -17.26 -13.17 -16.78
N PRO A 227 -16.57 -13.19 -17.94
CA PRO A 227 -17.23 -12.95 -19.23
C PRO A 227 -18.38 -13.92 -19.47
N ALA A 228 -19.49 -13.43 -19.97
CA ALA A 228 -20.69 -14.19 -20.23
C ALA A 228 -21.44 -13.65 -21.46
N LYS A 229 -22.27 -14.47 -22.09
CA LYS A 229 -23.18 -14.08 -23.18
C LYS A 229 -24.55 -13.64 -22.69
N ASP A 230 -24.83 -13.88 -21.45
CA ASP A 230 -26.10 -13.59 -20.78
C ASP A 230 -25.87 -13.20 -19.32
N ALA A 231 -26.51 -12.12 -18.88
CA ALA A 231 -26.42 -11.67 -17.50
C ALA A 231 -27.77 -11.08 -17.06
N VAL A 232 -28.18 -11.34 -15.83
CA VAL A 232 -29.38 -10.76 -15.23
C VAL A 232 -28.98 -9.82 -14.11
N ILE A 233 -29.33 -8.55 -14.26
CA ILE A 233 -29.15 -7.52 -13.23
C ILE A 233 -30.45 -7.46 -12.44
N ALA A 234 -30.42 -8.02 -11.24
CA ALA A 234 -31.57 -7.98 -10.34
C ALA A 234 -31.65 -6.61 -9.64
N LEU A 235 -32.79 -5.96 -9.72
CA LEU A 235 -33.11 -4.76 -8.97
C LEU A 235 -34.42 -4.94 -8.22
N GLU A 236 -34.48 -4.46 -7.00
CA GLU A 236 -35.74 -4.37 -6.25
C GLU A 236 -36.66 -3.32 -6.86
N GLU A 237 -37.95 -3.43 -6.63
CA GLU A 237 -38.94 -2.46 -7.12
C GLU A 237 -38.61 -1.05 -6.62
N GLY A 238 -38.49 -0.10 -7.53
CA GLY A 238 -38.11 1.29 -7.21
C GLY A 238 -36.63 1.55 -6.96
N ALA A 239 -35.78 0.53 -7.04
CA ALA A 239 -34.33 0.70 -6.96
C ALA A 239 -33.76 1.11 -8.33
N GLU A 240 -32.66 1.88 -8.30
CA GLU A 240 -31.88 2.23 -9.47
C GLU A 240 -30.42 1.85 -9.29
N ALA A 241 -29.73 1.55 -10.40
CA ALA A 241 -28.31 1.29 -10.41
C ALA A 241 -27.64 1.78 -11.70
N LEU A 242 -26.37 2.17 -11.59
CA LEU A 242 -25.47 2.31 -12.74
C LEU A 242 -24.68 1.01 -12.89
N VAL A 243 -24.73 0.45 -14.10
CA VAL A 243 -24.09 -0.83 -14.43
C VAL A 243 -23.04 -0.59 -15.50
N PRO A 244 -21.74 -0.75 -15.20
CA PRO A 244 -20.68 -0.71 -16.20
C PRO A 244 -20.62 -2.03 -16.96
N VAL A 245 -20.61 -1.95 -18.31
CA VAL A 245 -20.53 -3.12 -19.19
C VAL A 245 -19.43 -2.90 -20.20
N PHE A 246 -18.57 -3.90 -20.39
CA PHE A 246 -17.48 -3.86 -21.36
C PHE A 246 -17.79 -4.82 -22.51
N GLY A 247 -17.68 -4.33 -23.73
CA GLY A 247 -17.60 -5.20 -24.92
C GLY A 247 -16.23 -5.87 -25.00
N THR A 248 -16.17 -7.00 -25.67
CA THR A 248 -14.92 -7.74 -25.92
C THR A 248 -14.50 -7.72 -27.37
N THR A 249 -15.40 -7.32 -28.26
CA THR A 249 -15.16 -7.27 -29.73
C THR A 249 -15.64 -5.95 -30.31
N ASP A 250 -15.02 -5.54 -31.43
CA ASP A 250 -15.47 -4.36 -32.18
C ASP A 250 -16.86 -4.61 -32.79
N GLY A 251 -17.72 -3.62 -32.69
CA GLY A 251 -19.07 -3.71 -33.25
C GLY A 251 -20.01 -4.67 -32.53
N GLN A 252 -19.71 -5.01 -31.28
CA GLN A 252 -20.54 -5.90 -30.47
C GLN A 252 -21.91 -5.27 -30.20
N VAL A 253 -22.97 -6.06 -30.32
CA VAL A 253 -24.33 -5.66 -30.02
C VAL A 253 -24.78 -6.33 -28.73
N LEU A 254 -25.27 -5.52 -27.79
CA LEU A 254 -25.88 -5.95 -26.54
C LEU A 254 -27.39 -5.76 -26.65
N THR A 255 -28.16 -6.82 -26.43
CA THR A 255 -29.63 -6.75 -26.26
C THR A 255 -29.95 -6.55 -24.80
N ALA A 256 -30.80 -5.56 -24.50
CA ALA A 256 -31.31 -5.28 -23.16
C ALA A 256 -32.81 -5.56 -23.11
N GLN A 257 -33.23 -6.41 -22.19
CA GLN A 257 -34.62 -6.82 -22.03
C GLN A 257 -35.11 -6.56 -20.62
N THR A 258 -36.23 -5.81 -20.52
CA THR A 258 -37.00 -5.59 -19.29
C THR A 258 -38.46 -5.95 -19.56
N GLU A 259 -39.36 -5.69 -18.62
CA GLU A 259 -40.80 -5.86 -18.87
C GLU A 259 -41.34 -4.92 -19.98
N THR A 260 -40.69 -3.79 -20.22
CA THR A 260 -41.16 -2.74 -21.13
C THR A 260 -40.20 -2.43 -22.27
N VAL A 261 -38.98 -2.92 -22.23
CA VAL A 261 -37.94 -2.68 -23.24
C VAL A 261 -37.42 -4.01 -23.76
N ASP A 262 -37.30 -4.14 -25.08
CA ASP A 262 -36.61 -5.24 -25.78
C ASP A 262 -35.94 -4.65 -27.01
N ASP A 263 -34.71 -4.17 -26.85
CA ASP A 263 -33.95 -3.48 -27.89
C ASP A 263 -32.45 -3.71 -27.72
N CYS A 264 -31.65 -3.21 -28.64
CA CYS A 264 -30.22 -3.42 -28.65
C CYS A 264 -29.42 -2.11 -28.74
N ILE A 265 -28.18 -2.15 -28.21
CA ILE A 265 -27.22 -1.06 -28.25
C ILE A 265 -25.82 -1.60 -28.60
N TRP A 266 -25.01 -0.75 -29.20
CA TRP A 266 -23.61 -1.07 -29.48
C TRP A 266 -22.74 -0.90 -28.21
N LEU A 267 -21.85 -1.88 -27.97
CA LEU A 267 -20.85 -1.79 -26.91
C LEU A 267 -19.51 -1.34 -27.50
N ASN A 268 -18.86 -0.44 -26.78
CA ASN A 268 -17.46 -0.14 -27.02
C ASN A 268 -16.59 -1.21 -26.33
N PRO A 269 -15.62 -1.78 -27.02
CA PRO A 269 -14.61 -2.62 -26.38
C PRO A 269 -13.65 -1.76 -25.56
N ALA A 270 -12.96 -2.39 -24.63
CA ALA A 270 -11.89 -1.79 -23.84
C ALA A 270 -12.31 -0.65 -22.88
N THR A 271 -13.51 -0.12 -22.98
CA THR A 271 -13.99 0.98 -22.15
C THR A 271 -15.32 0.63 -21.49
N PRO A 272 -15.60 1.10 -20.27
CA PRO A 272 -16.90 0.86 -19.66
C PRO A 272 -18.00 1.65 -20.38
N ASN A 273 -19.10 0.96 -20.70
CA ASN A 273 -20.35 1.55 -21.11
C ASN A 273 -21.28 1.57 -19.89
N TYR A 274 -21.72 2.73 -19.42
CA TYR A 274 -22.55 2.84 -18.24
C TYR A 274 -24.03 2.86 -18.61
N PHE A 275 -24.81 1.93 -18.06
CA PHE A 275 -26.26 1.89 -18.21
C PHE A 275 -26.94 2.21 -16.88
N ARG A 276 -27.81 3.21 -16.88
CA ARG A 276 -28.68 3.51 -15.74
C ARG A 276 -29.92 2.65 -15.86
N LEU A 277 -30.09 1.71 -14.92
CA LEU A 277 -31.19 0.77 -14.88
C LEU A 277 -32.14 1.14 -13.73
N ASN A 278 -33.43 1.10 -14.00
CA ASN A 278 -34.51 1.33 -13.03
C ASN A 278 -35.48 0.13 -12.91
N ALA A 279 -35.13 -0.96 -13.53
CA ALA A 279 -35.86 -2.23 -13.45
C ALA A 279 -34.90 -3.41 -13.62
N ALA A 280 -35.30 -4.58 -13.14
CA ALA A 280 -34.57 -5.82 -13.41
C ALA A 280 -34.38 -5.99 -14.92
N THR A 281 -33.14 -6.19 -15.36
CA THR A 281 -32.77 -6.17 -16.77
C THR A 281 -31.96 -7.40 -17.12
N ARG A 282 -32.35 -8.08 -18.20
CA ARG A 282 -31.54 -9.13 -18.81
C ARG A 282 -30.72 -8.53 -19.94
N LEU A 283 -29.44 -8.79 -19.92
CA LEU A 283 -28.46 -8.39 -20.94
C LEU A 283 -28.00 -9.64 -21.69
N SER A 284 -27.96 -9.61 -23.02
CA SER A 284 -27.49 -10.75 -23.83
C SER A 284 -26.76 -10.27 -25.09
N SER A 285 -25.80 -11.09 -25.55
CA SER A 285 -25.03 -10.80 -26.77
C SER A 285 -24.58 -12.10 -27.43
N ALA A 286 -24.28 -12.04 -28.73
CA ALA A 286 -23.70 -13.18 -29.46
C ALA A 286 -22.28 -13.51 -28.98
N GLU A 287 -21.55 -12.48 -28.58
CA GLU A 287 -20.18 -12.58 -28.05
C GLU A 287 -20.19 -12.35 -26.53
N ASP A 288 -19.15 -12.83 -25.86
CA ASP A 288 -19.01 -12.58 -24.42
C ASP A 288 -18.88 -11.08 -24.12
N PHE A 289 -19.44 -10.64 -23.02
CA PHE A 289 -19.29 -9.30 -22.46
C PHE A 289 -18.99 -9.39 -20.97
N VAL A 290 -18.47 -8.32 -20.39
CA VAL A 290 -18.09 -8.26 -18.98
C VAL A 290 -18.97 -7.26 -18.27
N VAL A 291 -19.59 -7.66 -17.15
CA VAL A 291 -20.41 -6.80 -16.30
C VAL A 291 -19.63 -6.41 -15.06
N GLY A 292 -19.39 -5.12 -14.89
CA GLY A 292 -18.79 -4.58 -13.66
C GLY A 292 -19.76 -4.53 -12.50
N THR A 293 -19.23 -4.34 -11.30
CA THR A 293 -20.05 -4.23 -10.08
C THR A 293 -21.05 -3.07 -10.21
N PRO A 294 -22.36 -3.33 -10.08
CA PRO A 294 -23.38 -2.28 -10.14
C PRO A 294 -23.24 -1.27 -9.00
N ILE A 295 -23.33 0.02 -9.31
CA ILE A 295 -23.38 1.12 -8.35
C ILE A 295 -24.84 1.36 -8.01
N ARG A 296 -25.27 1.05 -6.79
CA ARG A 296 -26.63 1.34 -6.32
C ARG A 296 -26.82 2.84 -6.15
N LEU A 297 -27.89 3.36 -6.71
CA LEU A 297 -28.29 4.77 -6.60
C LEU A 297 -29.25 4.96 -5.40
N GLY A 298 -29.27 6.16 -4.87
CA GLY A 298 -30.04 6.53 -3.70
C GLY A 298 -29.16 6.67 -2.44
N HIS A 299 -29.45 7.74 -1.68
CA HIS A 299 -28.75 8.02 -0.44
C HIS A 299 -29.34 7.25 0.74
N SER A 300 -28.47 6.77 1.62
CA SER A 300 -28.86 6.14 2.87
C SER A 300 -28.61 7.08 4.06
N SER A 301 -29.59 7.20 4.94
CA SER A 301 -29.42 7.94 6.19
C SER A 301 -28.37 7.35 7.14
N ALA A 302 -27.96 6.10 6.92
CA ALA A 302 -26.90 5.45 7.67
C ALA A 302 -25.49 5.80 7.15
N ARG A 303 -25.38 6.46 6.01
CA ARG A 303 -24.11 6.80 5.36
C ARG A 303 -23.99 8.30 5.11
N ARG A 304 -22.76 8.78 4.91
CA ARG A 304 -22.52 10.10 4.33
C ARG A 304 -22.65 9.99 2.81
N LYS A 305 -23.11 11.05 2.16
CA LYS A 305 -23.16 11.05 0.69
C LYS A 305 -21.78 10.96 0.07
N LEU A 306 -20.78 11.55 0.73
CA LEU A 306 -19.39 11.53 0.26
C LEU A 306 -18.40 11.37 1.42
N VAL A 307 -17.53 10.38 1.33
CA VAL A 307 -16.29 10.26 2.09
C VAL A 307 -15.14 10.39 1.11
N LEU A 308 -14.32 11.42 1.28
CA LEU A 308 -13.22 11.71 0.38
C LEU A 308 -11.90 11.70 1.15
N ASN A 309 -11.08 10.68 0.89
CA ASN A 309 -9.72 10.56 1.41
C ASN A 309 -8.75 11.11 0.37
N ILE A 310 -8.10 12.21 0.67
CA ILE A 310 -7.11 12.87 -0.20
C ILE A 310 -5.73 12.61 0.39
N LEU A 311 -4.89 11.89 -0.35
CA LEU A 311 -3.49 11.73 -0.03
C LEU A 311 -2.67 12.67 -0.94
N VAL A 312 -2.06 13.67 -0.33
CA VAL A 312 -1.07 14.53 -0.99
C VAL A 312 0.31 13.98 -0.66
N ASP A 313 0.87 13.24 -1.61
CA ASP A 313 2.14 12.55 -1.45
C ASP A 313 3.26 13.53 -1.03
N ALA A 314 3.98 13.16 0.03
CA ALA A 314 5.13 13.90 0.53
C ALA A 314 4.86 15.35 1.01
N LEU A 315 3.66 15.65 1.54
CA LEU A 315 3.32 16.98 2.06
C LEU A 315 3.86 17.16 3.51
N PRO A 316 4.95 17.94 3.74
CA PRO A 316 5.63 18.03 5.03
C PRO A 316 4.98 19.09 5.91
N TRP A 317 4.07 18.69 6.81
CA TRP A 317 3.36 19.62 7.68
C TRP A 317 4.30 20.45 8.56
N GLN A 318 5.29 19.81 9.19
CA GLN A 318 6.20 20.49 10.12
C GLN A 318 7.04 21.58 9.44
N VAL A 319 7.26 21.49 8.14
CA VAL A 319 7.93 22.53 7.34
C VAL A 319 6.97 23.66 7.00
N LEU A 320 5.71 23.34 6.73
CA LEU A 320 4.75 24.28 6.15
C LEU A 320 3.86 24.97 7.20
N ARG A 321 3.69 24.41 8.40
CA ARG A 321 2.67 24.84 9.38
C ARG A 321 2.66 26.35 9.67
N THR A 322 3.83 26.99 9.74
CA THR A 322 3.95 28.43 10.00
C THR A 322 3.66 29.34 8.80
N SER A 323 3.74 28.78 7.59
CA SER A 323 3.52 29.50 6.32
C SER A 323 2.45 28.81 5.45
N PHE A 324 1.66 27.92 6.03
CA PHE A 324 0.72 27.08 5.30
C PHE A 324 -0.31 27.90 4.52
N ALA A 325 -0.91 28.91 5.17
CA ALA A 325 -1.87 29.79 4.52
C ALA A 325 -1.27 30.66 3.39
N GLU A 326 0.06 30.88 3.38
CA GLU A 326 0.74 31.57 2.30
C GLU A 326 0.94 30.65 1.08
N HIS A 327 1.31 29.40 1.33
CA HIS A 327 1.62 28.43 0.27
C HIS A 327 0.39 27.71 -0.27
N MET A 328 -0.58 27.42 0.59
CA MET A 328 -1.82 26.67 0.29
C MET A 328 -3.07 27.38 0.83
N PRO A 329 -3.39 28.58 0.34
CA PRO A 329 -4.48 29.41 0.89
C PRO A 329 -5.87 28.78 0.76
N ASN A 330 -6.16 28.05 -0.33
CA ASN A 330 -7.44 27.38 -0.51
C ASN A 330 -7.62 26.23 0.47
N THR A 331 -6.56 25.44 0.67
CA THR A 331 -6.54 24.32 1.61
C THR A 331 -6.64 24.83 3.05
N ALA A 332 -5.89 25.89 3.40
CA ALA A 332 -5.95 26.53 4.71
C ALA A 332 -7.36 27.10 5.00
N ARG A 333 -7.99 27.75 4.03
CA ARG A 333 -9.35 28.27 4.14
C ARG A 333 -10.37 27.15 4.36
N PHE A 334 -10.24 26.06 3.61
CA PHE A 334 -11.18 24.94 3.68
C PHE A 334 -11.07 24.23 5.03
N PHE A 335 -9.88 23.78 5.42
CA PHE A 335 -9.66 23.03 6.67
C PHE A 335 -9.61 23.93 7.92
N GLY A 336 -9.48 25.26 7.76
CA GLY A 336 -9.71 26.21 8.83
C GLY A 336 -11.12 26.20 9.41
N ARG A 337 -12.06 25.53 8.71
CA ARG A 337 -13.43 25.21 9.15
C ARG A 337 -13.59 23.72 9.46
N GLY A 338 -12.57 23.10 9.96
CA GLY A 338 -12.51 21.70 10.38
C GLY A 338 -11.44 21.50 11.44
N ALA A 339 -10.74 20.41 11.43
CA ALA A 339 -9.66 20.07 12.35
C ALA A 339 -8.33 19.89 11.62
N ILE A 340 -7.26 20.47 12.16
CA ILE A 340 -5.88 20.30 11.72
C ILE A 340 -5.08 19.68 12.86
N PHE A 341 -4.38 18.57 12.60
CA PHE A 341 -3.54 17.89 13.60
C PHE A 341 -2.11 18.40 13.50
N ASP A 342 -1.70 19.26 14.46
CA ASP A 342 -0.40 19.94 14.42
C ASP A 342 0.79 19.03 14.73
N GLN A 343 0.56 17.92 15.44
CA GLN A 343 1.59 16.96 15.84
C GLN A 343 1.32 15.57 15.23
N HIS A 344 1.15 15.52 13.91
CA HIS A 344 0.93 14.28 13.18
C HIS A 344 2.22 13.76 12.53
N PHE A 345 2.48 12.44 12.66
CA PHE A 345 3.68 11.79 12.14
C PHE A 345 3.36 10.55 11.32
N SER A 346 4.00 10.44 10.17
CA SER A 346 4.01 9.19 9.40
C SER A 346 4.79 8.11 10.14
N VAL A 347 4.42 6.86 9.87
CA VAL A 347 5.13 5.69 10.43
C VAL A 347 6.42 5.43 9.65
N LEU A 348 6.43 5.74 8.35
CA LEU A 348 7.52 5.46 7.43
C LEU A 348 7.84 6.68 6.55
N GLU A 349 9.00 6.62 5.90
CA GLU A 349 9.57 7.69 5.10
C GLU A 349 9.22 7.62 3.61
N TYR A 350 8.40 6.65 3.17
CA TYR A 350 7.99 6.50 1.76
C TYR A 350 6.62 5.85 1.62
N THR A 351 5.99 6.06 0.45
CA THR A 351 4.57 5.80 0.18
C THR A 351 4.16 4.34 0.32
N TYR A 352 4.95 3.41 -0.28
CA TYR A 352 4.50 2.03 -0.44
C TYR A 352 4.07 1.35 0.88
N PRO A 353 4.89 1.35 1.96
CA PRO A 353 4.48 0.77 3.23
C PRO A 353 3.59 1.71 4.08
N SER A 354 3.53 3.02 3.75
CA SER A 354 2.66 3.97 4.46
C SER A 354 1.18 3.77 4.13
N LEU A 355 0.85 3.37 2.89
CA LEU A 355 -0.55 3.11 2.50
C LEU A 355 -1.21 2.01 3.36
N PRO A 356 -0.59 0.82 3.58
CA PRO A 356 -1.14 -0.17 4.50
C PRO A 356 -1.35 0.38 5.91
N THR A 357 -0.46 1.24 6.41
CA THR A 357 -0.64 1.82 7.76
C THR A 357 -1.87 2.71 7.85
N ILE A 358 -2.17 3.48 6.81
CA ILE A 358 -3.36 4.35 6.72
C ILE A 358 -4.63 3.52 6.55
N GLU A 359 -4.62 2.54 5.63
CA GLU A 359 -5.78 1.71 5.27
C GLU A 359 -6.16 0.69 6.34
N THR A 360 -5.22 0.26 7.19
CA THR A 360 -5.44 -0.79 8.20
C THR A 360 -5.32 -0.32 9.65
N GLY A 361 -4.66 0.82 9.89
CA GLY A 361 -4.30 1.27 11.22
C GLY A 361 -3.24 0.39 11.89
N MET A 362 -2.42 -0.35 11.13
CA MET A 362 -1.41 -1.28 11.65
C MET A 362 -0.01 -0.90 11.19
N TYR A 363 0.98 -1.21 12.04
CA TYR A 363 2.39 -1.00 11.71
C TYR A 363 2.90 -2.02 10.67
N PRO A 364 3.98 -1.70 9.91
CA PRO A 364 4.52 -2.57 8.86
C PRO A 364 4.91 -3.98 9.35
N GLN A 365 5.44 -4.10 10.56
CA GLN A 365 5.78 -5.39 11.16
C GLN A 365 4.57 -6.27 11.44
N HIS A 366 3.36 -5.71 11.49
CA HIS A 366 2.12 -6.42 11.69
C HIS A 366 1.39 -6.70 10.36
N THR A 367 1.52 -5.81 9.37
CA THR A 367 0.96 -6.05 8.04
C THR A 367 1.83 -6.96 7.17
N GLY A 368 3.15 -7.04 7.44
CA GLY A 368 4.13 -7.71 6.60
C GLY A 368 4.47 -6.97 5.31
N ILE A 369 3.92 -5.77 5.09
CA ILE A 369 4.13 -4.96 3.88
C ILE A 369 5.13 -3.84 4.19
N PHE A 370 6.36 -3.97 3.70
CA PHE A 370 7.43 -3.00 3.93
C PHE A 370 8.32 -2.71 2.70
N SER A 371 8.12 -3.42 1.57
CA SER A 371 8.90 -3.23 0.35
C SER A 371 8.08 -3.55 -0.89
N GLU A 372 8.19 -2.70 -1.92
CA GLU A 372 7.55 -2.88 -3.22
C GLU A 372 8.23 -3.94 -4.12
N TRP A 373 9.29 -4.59 -3.68
CA TRP A 373 10.06 -5.54 -4.49
C TRP A 373 9.33 -6.84 -4.81
N ALA A 374 8.29 -7.15 -4.04
CA ALA A 374 7.41 -8.28 -4.34
C ALA A 374 5.94 -7.96 -4.11
N ALA A 375 5.07 -8.56 -4.89
CA ALA A 375 3.63 -8.54 -4.69
C ALA A 375 3.21 -9.52 -3.56
N ILE A 376 3.73 -9.28 -2.36
CA ILE A 376 3.28 -9.97 -1.15
C ILE A 376 1.94 -9.38 -0.73
N GLU A 377 0.97 -10.24 -0.51
CA GLU A 377 -0.40 -9.84 -0.24
C GLU A 377 -0.65 -9.61 1.26
N LEU A 378 -1.41 -8.56 1.54
CA LEU A 378 -1.96 -8.30 2.87
C LEU A 378 -2.84 -9.47 3.30
N CYS A 379 -2.61 -10.00 4.49
CA CYS A 379 -3.39 -11.10 5.05
C CYS A 379 -4.89 -10.78 4.99
N GLU A 380 -5.72 -11.77 4.63
CA GLU A 380 -7.16 -11.57 4.42
C GLU A 380 -7.92 -11.22 5.70
N GLU A 381 -7.39 -11.62 6.86
CA GLU A 381 -7.98 -11.28 8.15
C GLU A 381 -7.78 -9.80 8.52
N ILE A 382 -6.86 -9.10 7.84
CA ILE A 382 -6.63 -7.67 8.02
C ILE A 382 -7.57 -6.90 7.10
N ILE A 383 -8.61 -6.33 7.67
CA ILE A 383 -9.66 -5.61 6.91
C ILE A 383 -9.31 -4.14 6.77
N THR A 384 -9.22 -3.66 5.53
CA THR A 384 -8.97 -2.26 5.22
C THR A 384 -10.19 -1.36 5.48
N ILE A 385 -9.97 -0.05 5.63
CA ILE A 385 -11.08 0.91 5.77
C ILE A 385 -11.96 0.97 4.53
N SER A 386 -11.37 0.80 3.35
CA SER A 386 -12.10 0.72 2.08
C SER A 386 -12.97 -0.53 1.98
N GLU A 387 -12.53 -1.69 2.50
CA GLU A 387 -13.37 -2.89 2.58
C GLU A 387 -14.57 -2.70 3.52
N ARG A 388 -14.38 -1.99 4.63
CA ARG A 388 -15.49 -1.64 5.53
C ARG A 388 -16.49 -0.69 4.86
N ALA A 389 -16.00 0.30 4.12
CA ALA A 389 -16.85 1.20 3.36
C ALA A 389 -17.66 0.46 2.30
N ARG A 390 -17.01 -0.45 1.54
CA ARG A 390 -17.69 -1.30 0.57
C ARG A 390 -18.76 -2.18 1.23
N ALA A 391 -18.42 -2.83 2.35
CA ALA A 391 -19.37 -3.66 3.11
C ALA A 391 -20.54 -2.84 3.67
N ALA A 392 -20.35 -1.56 3.97
CA ALA A 392 -21.41 -0.64 4.39
C ALA A 392 -22.27 -0.14 3.21
N GLY A 393 -21.95 -0.49 1.96
CA GLY A 393 -22.72 -0.18 0.76
C GLY A 393 -22.35 1.13 0.09
N TYR A 394 -21.16 1.67 0.34
CA TYR A 394 -20.62 2.77 -0.46
C TYR A 394 -20.19 2.30 -1.85
N ALA A 395 -20.35 3.15 -2.85
CA ALA A 395 -19.64 3.05 -4.11
C ALA A 395 -18.18 3.45 -3.88
N THR A 396 -17.27 2.49 -4.01
CA THR A 396 -15.86 2.68 -3.62
C THR A 396 -14.96 2.87 -4.85
N ALA A 397 -14.24 3.99 -4.92
CA ALA A 397 -13.35 4.29 -6.02
C ALA A 397 -11.99 4.80 -5.53
N SER A 398 -10.93 4.45 -6.27
CA SER A 398 -9.59 4.97 -6.04
C SER A 398 -9.01 5.56 -7.32
N LEU A 399 -8.52 6.80 -7.24
CA LEU A 399 -7.86 7.52 -8.32
C LEU A 399 -6.40 7.73 -7.93
N MET A 400 -5.47 7.13 -8.67
CA MET A 400 -4.06 7.09 -8.28
C MET A 400 -3.09 7.01 -9.46
N GLY A 401 -1.84 7.34 -9.21
CA GLY A 401 -0.71 6.99 -10.07
C GLY A 401 -0.15 5.60 -9.73
N ASP A 402 0.52 4.96 -10.67
CA ASP A 402 1.27 3.69 -10.54
C ASP A 402 0.47 2.45 -10.09
N GLY A 403 -0.76 2.61 -9.66
CA GLY A 403 -1.55 1.50 -9.12
C GLY A 403 -1.01 0.91 -7.82
N ILE A 404 -0.35 1.74 -7.02
CA ILE A 404 0.23 1.36 -5.72
C ILE A 404 -0.80 0.58 -4.90
N GLY A 405 -0.41 -0.59 -4.44
CA GLY A 405 -1.22 -1.42 -3.57
C GLY A 405 -2.17 -2.41 -4.26
N ILE A 406 -2.28 -2.43 -5.60
CA ILE A 406 -3.19 -3.39 -6.27
C ILE A 406 -2.76 -4.83 -6.01
N TYR A 407 -1.47 -5.13 -6.17
CA TYR A 407 -0.97 -6.50 -6.05
C TYR A 407 -0.62 -6.93 -4.63
N ASN A 408 -0.62 -6.00 -3.65
CA ASN A 408 -0.44 -6.34 -2.25
C ASN A 408 -1.76 -6.38 -1.45
N GLY A 409 -2.90 -6.17 -2.12
CA GLY A 409 -4.22 -6.26 -1.51
C GLY A 409 -4.68 -5.01 -0.76
N VAL A 410 -3.89 -3.95 -0.65
CA VAL A 410 -4.27 -2.71 0.03
C VAL A 410 -5.49 -2.04 -0.63
N THR A 411 -5.62 -2.15 -1.95
CA THR A 411 -6.73 -1.56 -2.70
C THR A 411 -7.94 -2.47 -2.86
N ARG A 412 -7.94 -3.65 -2.25
CA ARG A 412 -8.98 -4.67 -2.45
C ARG A 412 -10.39 -4.26 -1.97
N GLY A 413 -10.53 -3.14 -1.24
CA GLY A 413 -11.82 -2.58 -0.86
C GLY A 413 -12.50 -1.75 -1.95
N TYR A 414 -11.80 -1.36 -3.00
CA TYR A 414 -12.33 -0.50 -4.06
C TYR A 414 -12.96 -1.31 -5.18
N ASP A 415 -14.13 -0.87 -5.68
CA ASP A 415 -14.80 -1.47 -6.84
C ASP A 415 -14.27 -0.91 -8.16
N ARG A 416 -13.76 0.32 -8.15
CA ARG A 416 -13.16 0.98 -9.32
C ARG A 416 -11.80 1.58 -8.98
N LEU A 417 -10.80 1.32 -9.83
CA LEU A 417 -9.47 1.90 -9.73
C LEU A 417 -9.17 2.65 -11.04
N ILE A 418 -8.99 3.97 -10.95
CA ILE A 418 -8.59 4.82 -12.08
C ILE A 418 -7.10 5.09 -11.92
N VAL A 419 -6.27 4.43 -12.75
CA VAL A 419 -4.83 4.35 -12.55
C VAL A 419 -4.09 5.00 -13.70
N SER A 420 -3.39 6.10 -13.42
CA SER A 420 -2.46 6.70 -14.36
C SER A 420 -1.15 5.88 -14.42
N PRO A 421 -0.49 5.78 -15.59
CA PRO A 421 0.66 4.90 -15.76
C PRO A 421 1.87 5.22 -14.88
N TYR A 422 2.00 6.44 -14.42
CA TYR A 422 3.16 6.88 -13.65
C TYR A 422 2.77 7.76 -12.47
N ARG A 423 2.27 8.95 -12.72
CA ARG A 423 1.88 9.91 -11.69
C ARG A 423 0.51 10.47 -12.02
N LEU A 424 -0.35 10.55 -11.02
CA LEU A 424 -1.57 11.33 -11.13
C LEU A 424 -1.28 12.76 -10.67
N HIS A 425 -1.53 13.74 -11.52
CA HIS A 425 -1.46 15.14 -11.17
C HIS A 425 -2.75 15.62 -10.48
N ALA A 426 -2.62 16.59 -9.57
CA ALA A 426 -3.75 17.11 -8.81
C ALA A 426 -4.89 17.61 -9.70
N TYR A 427 -4.59 18.34 -10.77
CA TYR A 427 -5.61 18.81 -11.72
C TYR A 427 -6.36 17.66 -12.40
N GLU A 428 -5.64 16.63 -12.83
CA GLU A 428 -6.24 15.46 -13.46
C GLU A 428 -7.10 14.66 -12.46
N GLY A 429 -6.56 14.40 -11.28
CA GLY A 429 -7.28 13.65 -10.24
C GLY A 429 -8.55 14.35 -9.78
N ILE A 430 -8.50 15.67 -9.63
CA ILE A 430 -9.64 16.48 -9.21
C ILE A 430 -10.68 16.58 -10.31
N GLU A 431 -10.27 16.82 -11.55
CA GLU A 431 -11.18 16.82 -12.69
C GLU A 431 -11.93 15.48 -12.82
N ARG A 432 -11.20 14.36 -12.75
CA ARG A 432 -11.79 13.01 -12.80
C ARG A 432 -12.72 12.76 -11.61
N THR A 433 -12.36 13.21 -10.42
CA THR A 433 -13.21 13.08 -9.22
C THR A 433 -14.53 13.85 -9.39
N ILE A 434 -14.47 15.09 -9.85
CA ILE A 434 -15.67 15.92 -10.07
C ILE A 434 -16.57 15.28 -11.13
N ARG A 435 -16.01 14.83 -12.28
CA ARG A 435 -16.80 14.14 -13.31
C ARG A 435 -17.44 12.85 -12.82
N TYR A 436 -16.73 12.07 -12.02
CA TYR A 436 -17.27 10.86 -11.42
C TYR A 436 -18.44 11.17 -10.48
N LEU A 437 -18.30 12.19 -9.63
CA LEU A 437 -19.37 12.65 -8.74
C LEU A 437 -20.57 13.22 -9.50
N ASP A 438 -20.35 14.01 -10.56
CA ASP A 438 -21.43 14.53 -11.41
C ASP A 438 -22.21 13.43 -12.13
N GLY A 439 -21.49 12.41 -12.63
CA GLY A 439 -22.10 11.27 -13.33
C GLY A 439 -22.91 10.35 -12.42
N CYS A 440 -22.65 10.37 -11.11
CA CYS A 440 -23.23 9.45 -10.13
C CYS A 440 -23.58 10.17 -8.79
N SER A 441 -24.10 11.39 -8.88
CA SER A 441 -24.35 12.28 -7.73
C SER A 441 -25.38 11.75 -6.73
N ASP A 442 -26.20 10.79 -7.10
CA ASP A 442 -27.24 10.15 -6.31
C ASP A 442 -26.80 8.83 -5.64
N ALA A 443 -25.51 8.50 -5.66
CA ALA A 443 -24.92 7.42 -4.87
C ALA A 443 -24.17 7.96 -3.64
N ASP A 444 -23.93 7.07 -2.66
CA ASP A 444 -23.05 7.35 -1.53
C ASP A 444 -21.63 6.87 -1.85
N HIS A 445 -20.65 7.77 -1.82
CA HIS A 445 -19.30 7.52 -2.31
C HIS A 445 -18.27 7.43 -1.20
N PHE A 446 -17.33 6.49 -1.33
CA PHE A 446 -16.07 6.44 -0.58
C PHE A 446 -14.92 6.48 -1.61
N ILE A 447 -14.23 7.62 -1.68
CA ILE A 447 -13.21 7.87 -2.69
C ILE A 447 -11.85 8.05 -2.03
N PHE A 448 -10.83 7.40 -2.58
CA PHE A 448 -9.43 7.68 -2.32
C PHE A 448 -8.82 8.39 -3.52
N LEU A 449 -8.20 9.54 -3.29
CA LEU A 449 -7.56 10.35 -4.31
C LEU A 449 -6.10 10.58 -3.92
N HIS A 450 -5.17 10.03 -4.70
CA HIS A 450 -3.75 10.14 -4.48
C HIS A 450 -3.07 10.84 -5.65
N PHE A 451 -2.38 11.94 -5.40
CA PHE A 451 -1.56 12.64 -6.38
C PHE A 451 -0.20 13.07 -5.81
N GLY A 452 0.80 13.07 -6.68
CA GLY A 452 2.20 13.18 -6.29
C GLY A 452 2.90 14.44 -6.81
N ASP A 453 2.18 15.56 -6.99
CA ASP A 453 2.77 16.79 -7.55
C ASP A 453 3.90 17.37 -6.70
N VAL A 454 3.76 17.28 -5.38
CA VAL A 454 4.76 17.83 -4.43
C VAL A 454 5.89 16.86 -4.10
N HIS A 455 5.75 15.58 -4.50
CA HIS A 455 6.78 14.58 -4.26
C HIS A 455 8.02 14.86 -5.09
N PRO A 456 9.21 15.06 -4.48
CA PRO A 456 10.44 15.28 -5.19
C PRO A 456 11.01 13.96 -5.72
N TRP A 457 11.50 13.97 -6.95
CA TRP A 457 12.20 12.84 -7.56
C TRP A 457 13.65 13.22 -7.83
N GLY A 458 14.56 12.27 -7.67
CA GLY A 458 15.98 12.46 -7.94
C GLY A 458 16.41 11.95 -9.32
N GLY A 459 17.54 12.44 -9.80
CA GLY A 459 18.26 11.90 -10.93
C GLY A 459 17.69 12.23 -12.31
N GLU A 460 17.97 11.33 -13.25
CA GLU A 460 17.62 11.50 -14.66
C GLU A 460 16.11 11.45 -14.94
N MET A 461 15.33 10.92 -13.99
CA MET A 461 13.88 10.80 -14.10
C MET A 461 13.11 12.05 -13.68
N PHE A 462 13.80 13.07 -13.19
CA PHE A 462 13.15 14.25 -12.67
C PHE A 462 12.98 15.34 -13.74
N GLN A 463 11.74 15.57 -14.14
CA GLN A 463 11.36 16.71 -14.96
C GLN A 463 10.51 17.67 -14.13
N ILE A 464 11.06 18.85 -13.83
CA ILE A 464 10.27 19.92 -13.22
C ILE A 464 9.37 20.57 -14.27
N SER A 465 8.22 21.08 -13.84
CA SER A 465 7.28 21.79 -14.71
C SER A 465 7.95 22.99 -15.40
N SER A 466 7.47 23.36 -16.56
CA SER A 466 7.97 24.55 -17.28
C SER A 466 7.87 25.82 -16.43
N SER A 467 6.80 25.95 -15.63
CA SER A 467 6.60 27.06 -14.71
C SER A 467 7.67 27.14 -13.62
N ALA A 468 8.10 25.99 -13.06
CA ALA A 468 9.21 25.95 -12.12
C ALA A 468 10.56 26.25 -12.82
N GLN A 469 10.75 25.75 -14.05
CA GLN A 469 11.95 26.04 -14.84
C GLN A 469 12.12 27.53 -15.11
N MET A 470 11.03 28.24 -15.39
CA MET A 470 11.06 29.70 -15.66
C MET A 470 11.48 30.53 -14.43
N GLN A 471 11.36 29.98 -13.23
CA GLN A 471 11.74 30.66 -11.99
C GLN A 471 13.17 30.37 -11.55
N LEU A 472 13.84 29.39 -12.17
CA LEU A 472 15.17 28.96 -11.78
C LEU A 472 16.28 29.57 -12.64
N PRO A 473 17.29 30.18 -12.03
CA PRO A 473 18.52 30.49 -12.72
C PRO A 473 19.21 29.25 -13.29
N LEU A 474 19.91 29.34 -14.41
CA LEU A 474 20.62 28.22 -15.04
C LEU A 474 21.55 27.48 -14.05
N ALA A 475 22.28 28.23 -13.22
CA ALA A 475 23.17 27.66 -12.21
C ALA A 475 22.43 26.76 -11.21
N GLY A 476 21.23 27.15 -10.77
CA GLY A 476 20.38 26.35 -9.88
C GLY A 476 19.90 25.07 -10.54
N ARG A 477 19.58 25.12 -11.84
CA ARG A 477 19.19 23.91 -12.61
C ARG A 477 20.38 22.95 -12.78
N LEU A 478 21.56 23.45 -13.07
CA LEU A 478 22.74 22.60 -13.26
C LEU A 478 23.19 21.90 -11.98
N SER A 479 22.97 22.51 -10.81
CA SER A 479 23.33 21.90 -9.52
C SER A 479 22.38 20.77 -9.10
N GLY A 480 21.08 20.88 -9.38
CA GLY A 480 20.06 19.92 -8.96
C GLY A 480 19.90 18.70 -9.86
N SER A 481 20.29 18.82 -11.15
CA SER A 481 20.04 17.76 -12.14
C SER A 481 20.97 16.56 -12.09
N LYS A 482 21.97 16.54 -11.20
CA LYS A 482 23.02 15.51 -11.15
C LYS A 482 22.88 14.49 -10.04
N GLU A 483 21.92 14.67 -9.16
CA GLU A 483 21.75 13.81 -7.99
C GLU A 483 21.07 12.50 -8.38
N LYS A 484 21.75 11.36 -8.13
CA LYS A 484 21.27 10.00 -8.48
C LYS A 484 20.86 9.21 -7.23
N VAL A 485 20.08 9.82 -6.35
CA VAL A 485 19.58 9.17 -5.13
C VAL A 485 18.05 9.11 -5.15
N THR A 486 17.51 8.15 -4.41
CA THR A 486 16.06 8.05 -4.23
C THR A 486 15.53 9.20 -3.38
N SER A 487 14.26 9.50 -3.51
CA SER A 487 13.59 10.65 -2.90
C SER A 487 13.90 10.86 -1.41
N PRO A 488 13.87 9.83 -0.53
CA PRO A 488 14.17 10.00 0.90
C PRO A 488 15.62 10.42 1.22
N TYR A 489 16.53 10.35 0.25
CA TYR A 489 17.95 10.68 0.39
C TYR A 489 18.36 11.96 -0.37
N LEU A 490 17.41 12.69 -0.94
CA LEU A 490 17.68 13.96 -1.60
C LEU A 490 18.22 15.01 -0.63
N ARG A 491 19.08 15.89 -1.11
CA ARG A 491 19.67 16.96 -0.31
C ARG A 491 18.97 18.29 -0.57
N PRO A 492 18.98 19.21 0.40
CA PRO A 492 18.47 20.56 0.19
C PRO A 492 19.17 21.25 -0.99
N SER A 493 18.37 21.78 -1.90
CA SER A 493 18.84 22.58 -3.03
C SER A 493 17.78 23.58 -3.49
N ALA A 494 18.21 24.70 -4.06
CA ALA A 494 17.30 25.67 -4.65
C ALA A 494 16.44 25.09 -5.78
N PHE A 495 16.96 24.09 -6.49
CA PHE A 495 16.27 23.36 -7.54
C PHE A 495 15.01 22.64 -7.00
N TYR A 496 15.18 21.75 -6.02
CA TYR A 496 14.08 21.02 -5.44
C TYR A 496 13.10 21.91 -4.68
N GLN A 497 13.60 22.87 -3.91
CA GLN A 497 12.75 23.81 -3.16
C GLN A 497 11.90 24.70 -4.06
N THR A 498 12.42 25.13 -5.21
CA THR A 498 11.64 25.92 -6.19
C THR A 498 10.58 25.07 -6.86
N ALA A 499 10.93 23.85 -7.30
CA ALA A 499 9.99 22.90 -7.88
C ALA A 499 8.86 22.55 -6.90
N PHE A 500 9.21 22.30 -5.65
CA PHE A 500 8.27 21.99 -4.57
C PHE A 500 7.30 23.15 -4.29
N ARG A 501 7.78 24.39 -4.17
CA ARG A 501 6.90 25.56 -3.96
C ARG A 501 5.94 25.77 -5.13
N GLN A 502 6.38 25.51 -6.36
CA GLN A 502 5.50 25.60 -7.54
C GLN A 502 4.44 24.50 -7.49
N ALA A 503 4.84 23.26 -7.16
CA ALA A 503 3.94 22.14 -7.02
C ALA A 503 2.89 22.37 -5.91
N LEU A 504 3.26 22.95 -4.76
CA LEU A 504 2.31 23.33 -3.71
C LEU A 504 1.23 24.31 -4.23
N ARG A 505 1.63 25.32 -4.99
CA ARG A 505 0.68 26.30 -5.56
C ARG A 505 -0.26 25.65 -6.57
N ASP A 506 0.25 24.75 -7.41
CA ASP A 506 -0.56 24.07 -8.42
C ASP A 506 -1.52 23.10 -7.75
N THR A 507 -1.07 22.33 -6.77
CA THR A 507 -1.89 21.44 -5.95
C THR A 507 -2.99 22.21 -5.20
N ASP A 508 -2.65 23.33 -4.55
CA ASP A 508 -3.63 24.15 -3.83
C ASP A 508 -4.69 24.76 -4.74
N ARG A 509 -4.34 25.19 -5.95
CA ARG A 509 -5.32 25.69 -6.93
C ARG A 509 -6.28 24.59 -7.37
N ALA A 510 -5.75 23.40 -7.64
CA ALA A 510 -6.55 22.26 -8.01
C ALA A 510 -7.50 21.85 -6.86
N LEU A 511 -6.97 21.74 -5.64
CA LEU A 511 -7.77 21.49 -4.43
C LEU A 511 -8.84 22.58 -4.21
N GLY A 512 -8.51 23.84 -4.47
CA GLY A 512 -9.47 24.96 -4.41
C GLY A 512 -10.68 24.76 -5.32
N THR A 513 -10.49 24.17 -6.50
CA THR A 513 -11.58 23.81 -7.42
C THR A 513 -12.46 22.72 -6.79
N LEU A 514 -11.87 21.68 -6.25
CA LEU A 514 -12.60 20.60 -5.57
C LEU A 514 -13.38 21.12 -4.35
N PHE A 515 -12.73 21.91 -3.51
CA PHE A 515 -13.38 22.46 -2.31
C PHE A 515 -14.54 23.39 -2.66
N SER A 516 -14.43 24.17 -3.73
CA SER A 516 -15.53 25.01 -4.23
C SER A 516 -16.69 24.17 -4.74
N TYR A 517 -16.40 23.06 -5.44
CA TYR A 517 -17.42 22.09 -5.86
C TYR A 517 -18.14 21.49 -4.64
N LEU A 518 -17.39 21.03 -3.63
CA LEU A 518 -17.98 20.47 -2.42
C LEU A 518 -18.88 21.49 -1.69
N GLU A 519 -18.40 22.71 -1.49
CA GLU A 519 -19.16 23.78 -0.81
C GLU A 519 -20.42 24.20 -1.60
N GLN A 520 -20.45 23.98 -2.91
CA GLN A 520 -21.59 24.28 -3.77
C GLN A 520 -22.66 23.17 -3.77
N TYR A 521 -22.25 21.90 -3.77
CA TYR A 521 -23.16 20.76 -4.04
C TYR A 521 -23.45 19.89 -2.81
N TYR A 522 -22.69 20.03 -1.71
CA TYR A 522 -22.87 19.22 -0.50
C TYR A 522 -23.03 20.11 0.73
N ALA A 523 -23.96 19.77 1.61
CA ALA A 523 -24.01 20.36 2.94
C ALA A 523 -22.88 19.78 3.82
N PRO A 524 -22.38 20.52 4.83
CA PRO A 524 -21.25 20.04 5.67
C PRO A 524 -21.52 18.70 6.38
N GLU A 525 -22.77 18.39 6.67
CA GLU A 525 -23.21 17.12 7.27
C GLU A 525 -23.25 15.95 6.28
N ASP A 526 -23.24 16.21 4.98
CA ASP A 526 -23.33 15.21 3.92
C ASP A 526 -21.98 14.59 3.56
N TYR A 527 -20.86 15.26 3.89
CA TYR A 527 -19.54 14.80 3.54
C TYR A 527 -18.59 14.65 4.72
N LEU A 528 -17.56 13.85 4.52
CA LEU A 528 -16.35 13.79 5.34
C LEU A 528 -15.15 13.85 4.41
N VAL A 529 -14.35 14.92 4.50
CA VAL A 529 -13.07 15.05 3.79
C VAL A 529 -11.95 14.82 4.79
N ASN A 530 -11.10 13.84 4.48
CA ASN A 530 -9.86 13.52 5.18
C ASN A 530 -8.70 13.80 4.22
N LEU A 531 -7.84 14.78 4.53
CA LEU A 531 -6.61 15.04 3.81
C LEU A 531 -5.45 14.61 4.67
N CYS A 532 -4.60 13.73 4.14
CA CYS A 532 -3.38 13.31 4.81
C CYS A 532 -2.19 13.28 3.85
N SER A 533 -1.01 13.16 4.41
CA SER A 533 0.20 12.80 3.69
C SER A 533 0.77 11.51 4.27
N ASP A 534 1.38 10.73 3.41
CA ASP A 534 2.03 9.46 3.75
C ASP A 534 3.42 9.65 4.39
N HIS A 535 4.11 10.74 4.03
CA HIS A 535 5.38 11.21 4.59
C HIS A 535 5.63 12.69 4.23
N GLY A 536 6.76 13.25 4.62
CA GLY A 536 7.24 14.57 4.22
C GLY A 536 8.37 14.50 3.19
N VAL A 537 9.25 15.52 3.17
CA VAL A 537 10.36 15.63 2.21
C VAL A 537 11.67 16.01 2.88
N PRO A 538 12.82 15.43 2.46
CA PRO A 538 14.13 15.72 3.06
C PRO A 538 14.77 17.01 2.51
N ILE A 539 14.21 17.62 1.46
CA ILE A 539 14.82 18.77 0.76
C ILE A 539 14.94 20.06 1.58
N PHE A 540 14.37 20.05 2.77
CA PHE A 540 14.49 21.13 3.78
C PHE A 540 15.28 20.69 5.01
N SER A 541 15.62 19.40 5.14
CA SER A 541 16.31 18.88 6.32
C SER A 541 17.78 19.22 6.35
N PRO A 542 18.28 19.88 7.42
CA PRO A 542 19.70 20.14 7.56
C PRO A 542 20.51 18.91 7.98
N THR A 543 19.88 17.93 8.61
CA THR A 543 20.54 16.79 9.27
C THR A 543 20.68 15.56 8.39
N HIS A 544 19.87 15.44 7.34
CA HIS A 544 19.77 14.23 6.50
C HIS A 544 19.41 12.94 7.26
N TYR A 545 18.83 13.07 8.46
CA TYR A 545 18.34 11.92 9.22
C TYR A 545 17.03 11.42 8.61
N ILE A 546 17.00 10.15 8.21
CA ILE A 546 15.94 9.60 7.35
C ILE A 546 14.54 9.60 8.02
N VAL A 547 14.48 9.64 9.34
CA VAL A 547 13.23 9.69 10.12
C VAL A 547 13.09 10.98 10.91
N ASP A 548 13.73 12.07 10.45
CA ASP A 548 13.60 13.37 11.09
C ASP A 548 12.17 13.94 10.97
N THR A 549 11.91 14.98 11.73
CA THR A 549 10.61 15.67 11.75
C THR A 549 10.19 16.21 10.38
N GLN A 550 11.13 16.56 9.50
CA GLN A 550 10.81 17.11 8.18
C GLN A 550 10.36 16.02 7.20
N LEU A 551 10.94 14.83 7.31
CA LEU A 551 10.56 13.71 6.46
C LEU A 551 9.36 12.92 7.00
N THR A 552 9.15 12.88 8.30
CA THR A 552 8.06 12.12 8.91
C THR A 552 6.95 12.97 9.55
N GLY A 553 7.11 14.28 9.65
CA GLY A 553 6.07 15.21 10.10
C GLY A 553 5.06 15.49 8.98
N ALA A 554 4.15 14.55 8.78
CA ALA A 554 3.17 14.54 7.70
C ALA A 554 1.94 15.42 7.99
N ALA A 555 1.19 15.82 6.96
CA ALA A 555 -0.05 16.55 7.13
C ALA A 555 -1.21 15.62 7.49
N TRP A 556 -2.10 16.08 8.38
CA TRP A 556 -3.41 15.47 8.59
C TRP A 556 -4.46 16.53 8.94
N MET A 557 -5.53 16.57 8.15
CA MET A 557 -6.61 17.54 8.28
C MET A 557 -7.94 16.88 7.95
N MET A 558 -8.99 17.28 8.66
CA MET A 558 -10.34 16.74 8.42
C MET A 558 -11.38 17.85 8.42
N ARG A 559 -12.45 17.70 7.61
CA ARG A 559 -13.61 18.58 7.62
C ARG A 559 -14.86 17.82 7.24
N GLY A 560 -15.98 18.20 7.84
CA GLY A 560 -17.32 17.69 7.53
C GLY A 560 -17.98 17.04 8.72
N ALA A 561 -18.85 16.10 8.45
CA ALA A 561 -19.73 15.48 9.44
C ALA A 561 -18.99 14.86 10.64
N GLY A 562 -19.27 15.36 11.83
CA GLY A 562 -18.69 14.87 13.08
C GLY A 562 -17.28 15.43 13.41
N VAL A 563 -16.72 16.28 12.55
CA VAL A 563 -15.43 16.94 12.78
C VAL A 563 -15.69 18.31 13.42
N PRO A 564 -15.01 18.65 14.54
CA PRO A 564 -15.09 19.99 15.13
C PRO A 564 -14.65 21.09 14.17
N ASP A 565 -15.33 22.24 14.22
CA ASP A 565 -15.04 23.40 13.37
C ASP A 565 -13.92 24.27 13.96
N GLY A 566 -12.99 24.70 13.13
CA GLY A 566 -11.99 25.71 13.46
C GLY A 566 -10.95 25.31 14.50
N LEU A 567 -10.60 24.02 14.59
CA LEU A 567 -9.70 23.50 15.63
C LEU A 567 -8.33 23.13 15.09
N VAL A 568 -7.29 23.58 15.79
CA VAL A 568 -5.92 23.04 15.64
C VAL A 568 -5.64 22.16 16.87
N ALA A 569 -5.54 20.84 16.65
CA ALA A 569 -5.25 19.88 17.71
C ALA A 569 -3.75 19.71 17.87
N ASP A 570 -3.23 20.00 19.05
CA ASP A 570 -1.80 19.85 19.41
C ASP A 570 -1.47 18.48 20.00
N GLU A 571 -2.46 17.58 20.04
CA GLU A 571 -2.24 16.20 20.47
C GLU A 571 -1.36 15.43 19.49
N LEU A 572 -0.53 14.53 20.05
CA LEU A 572 0.33 13.66 19.26
C LEU A 572 -0.51 12.60 18.53
N THR A 573 -0.30 12.48 17.23
CA THR A 573 -0.98 11.50 16.37
C THR A 573 -0.02 10.83 15.39
N SER A 574 -0.41 9.68 14.86
CA SER A 574 0.35 8.89 13.91
C SER A 574 -0.53 8.44 12.74
N ALA A 575 0.06 8.13 11.61
CA ALA A 575 -0.67 7.68 10.41
C ALA A 575 -1.60 6.49 10.68
N VAL A 576 -1.25 5.59 11.59
CA VAL A 576 -2.12 4.46 12.01
C VAL A 576 -3.40 4.93 12.71
N ASP A 577 -3.47 6.16 13.24
CA ASP A 577 -4.62 6.71 13.94
C ASP A 577 -5.72 7.19 12.99
N ILE A 578 -5.40 7.35 11.71
CA ILE A 578 -6.37 7.74 10.67
C ILE A 578 -7.48 6.68 10.55
N TYR A 579 -7.12 5.39 10.57
CA TYR A 579 -8.08 4.30 10.49
C TYR A 579 -9.13 4.34 11.62
N PRO A 580 -8.78 4.32 12.92
CA PRO A 580 -9.78 4.38 13.99
C PRO A 580 -10.56 5.71 14.00
N ALA A 581 -9.97 6.82 13.57
CA ALA A 581 -10.68 8.09 13.44
C ALA A 581 -11.77 8.03 12.35
N LEU A 582 -11.44 7.54 11.16
CA LEU A 582 -12.41 7.33 10.08
C LEU A 582 -13.49 6.33 10.50
N ALA A 583 -13.09 5.19 11.07
CA ALA A 583 -14.03 4.18 11.55
C ALA A 583 -15.02 4.76 12.58
N ARG A 584 -14.55 5.57 13.53
CA ARG A 584 -15.38 6.25 14.53
C ARG A 584 -16.39 7.21 13.90
N LEU A 585 -15.95 8.04 12.95
CA LEU A 585 -16.80 9.05 12.28
C LEU A 585 -17.82 8.43 11.33
N LEU A 586 -17.51 7.26 10.77
CA LEU A 586 -18.37 6.53 9.84
C LEU A 586 -19.20 5.41 10.51
N GLY A 587 -18.98 5.17 11.81
CA GLY A 587 -19.68 4.12 12.55
C GLY A 587 -19.23 2.70 12.18
N PHE A 588 -18.01 2.54 11.66
CA PHE A 588 -17.47 1.23 11.34
C PHE A 588 -16.88 0.54 12.58
N PRO A 589 -16.92 -0.80 12.64
CA PRO A 589 -16.25 -1.53 13.70
C PRO A 589 -14.72 -1.43 13.54
N VAL A 590 -14.00 -1.28 14.65
CA VAL A 590 -12.53 -1.33 14.71
C VAL A 590 -12.11 -2.71 15.21
N ALA A 591 -11.13 -3.33 14.54
CA ALA A 591 -10.60 -4.62 14.98
C ALA A 591 -9.73 -4.45 16.24
N GLU A 592 -9.69 -5.48 17.09
CA GLU A 592 -8.95 -5.45 18.36
C GLU A 592 -7.41 -5.38 18.17
N ASN A 593 -6.90 -5.85 17.03
CA ASN A 593 -5.47 -5.92 16.71
C ASN A 593 -4.93 -4.69 15.95
N VAL A 594 -5.67 -3.59 15.92
CA VAL A 594 -5.24 -2.32 15.31
C VAL A 594 -4.23 -1.61 16.22
N ASP A 595 -3.13 -1.12 15.67
CA ASP A 595 -2.11 -0.34 16.39
C ASP A 595 -2.50 1.14 16.55
N GLY A 596 -3.44 1.58 15.72
CA GLY A 596 -3.97 2.94 15.76
C GLY A 596 -4.78 3.21 17.03
N VAL A 597 -4.62 4.40 17.58
CA VAL A 597 -5.33 4.86 18.77
C VAL A 597 -6.28 6.00 18.36
N LEU A 598 -7.53 5.93 18.82
CA LEU A 598 -8.48 7.00 18.55
C LEU A 598 -7.99 8.31 19.19
N PRO A 599 -7.84 9.40 18.41
CA PRO A 599 -7.46 10.71 18.95
C PRO A 599 -8.43 11.21 20.02
N LYS A 600 -7.92 12.00 20.96
CA LYS A 600 -8.73 12.64 22.03
C LYS A 600 -9.82 13.53 21.43
N LEU A 601 -9.51 14.19 20.32
CA LEU A 601 -10.46 15.01 19.57
C LEU A 601 -11.76 14.27 19.25
N PHE A 602 -11.69 12.97 18.97
CA PHE A 602 -12.85 12.12 18.66
C PHE A 602 -13.31 11.26 19.84
N GLY A 603 -12.89 11.59 21.07
CA GLY A 603 -13.29 10.93 22.32
C GLY A 603 -12.45 9.69 22.66
N GLY A 604 -11.28 9.53 22.06
CA GLY A 604 -10.32 8.47 22.39
C GLY A 604 -9.37 8.84 23.51
N THR A 605 -8.37 8.00 23.75
CA THR A 605 -7.32 8.22 24.76
C THR A 605 -6.16 9.05 24.22
N GLY A 606 -5.99 9.12 22.90
CA GLY A 606 -4.79 9.65 22.25
C GLY A 606 -3.56 8.79 22.56
N ARG A 607 -2.41 9.18 22.03
CA ARG A 607 -1.14 8.45 22.22
C ARG A 607 -0.12 9.26 23.00
N ALA A 608 0.75 8.57 23.74
CA ALA A 608 1.86 9.20 24.46
C ALA A 608 3.12 9.28 23.58
N ILE A 609 3.28 8.35 22.62
CA ILE A 609 4.45 8.24 21.73
C ILE A 609 3.97 7.96 20.31
N ALA A 610 4.48 8.73 19.34
CA ALA A 610 4.36 8.45 17.91
C ALA A 610 5.69 7.86 17.38
N TYR A 611 5.60 6.76 16.65
CA TYR A 611 6.75 6.06 16.10
C TYR A 611 6.87 6.34 14.60
N SER A 612 8.08 6.71 14.17
CA SER A 612 8.47 6.78 12.77
C SER A 612 9.73 5.93 12.58
N ASN A 613 9.73 5.05 11.60
CA ASN A 613 10.85 4.16 11.36
C ASN A 613 11.17 3.99 9.87
N SER A 614 12.35 3.47 9.57
CA SER A 614 12.79 3.09 8.22
C SER A 614 13.14 1.62 8.20
N LEU A 615 12.38 0.84 7.45
CA LEU A 615 12.53 -0.62 7.29
C LEU A 615 13.00 -1.03 5.88
N PHE A 616 13.63 -0.10 5.15
CA PHE A 616 14.03 -0.36 3.77
C PHE A 616 15.15 -1.40 3.69
N PRO A 617 14.98 -2.54 2.99
CA PRO A 617 16.00 -3.58 2.89
C PRO A 617 17.36 -3.05 2.40
N HIS A 618 18.44 -3.56 2.99
CA HIS A 618 19.84 -3.16 2.72
C HIS A 618 20.19 -1.72 3.11
N LYS A 619 19.33 -1.02 3.86
CA LYS A 619 19.62 0.25 4.53
C LYS A 619 19.64 0.05 6.05
N HIS A 620 20.29 0.94 6.78
CA HIS A 620 20.23 0.88 8.24
C HIS A 620 18.79 1.11 8.71
N TYR A 621 18.41 0.43 9.77
CA TYR A 621 17.16 0.69 10.48
C TYR A 621 17.31 1.95 11.32
N HIS A 622 16.33 2.83 11.21
CA HIS A 622 16.23 4.05 12.00
C HIS A 622 14.86 4.11 12.67
N LEU A 623 14.83 4.60 13.91
CA LEU A 623 13.60 4.82 14.66
C LEU A 623 13.65 6.18 15.36
N ALA A 624 12.57 6.95 15.25
CA ALA A 624 12.27 8.11 16.07
C ALA A 624 10.97 7.84 16.82
N ALA A 625 11.04 7.71 18.15
CA ALA A 625 9.88 7.59 19.03
C ALA A 625 9.65 8.94 19.72
N ARG A 626 8.61 9.67 19.27
CA ARG A 626 8.33 11.06 19.67
C ARG A 626 7.30 11.11 20.78
N ALA A 627 7.67 11.70 21.90
CA ALA A 627 6.75 12.14 22.95
C ALA A 627 6.52 13.66 22.83
N LYS A 628 5.85 14.28 23.79
CA LYS A 628 5.55 15.71 23.76
C LYS A 628 6.81 16.57 23.68
N ASP A 629 7.77 16.34 24.55
CA ASP A 629 8.93 17.22 24.74
C ASP A 629 10.24 16.58 24.28
N TYR A 630 10.29 15.26 24.13
CA TYR A 630 11.49 14.49 23.83
C TYR A 630 11.26 13.46 22.71
N THR A 631 12.33 13.12 22.01
CA THR A 631 12.40 12.03 21.03
C THR A 631 13.49 11.04 21.43
N PHE A 632 13.12 9.76 21.47
CA PHE A 632 14.09 8.66 21.50
C PHE A 632 14.46 8.27 20.08
N CYS A 633 15.75 8.25 19.78
CA CYS A 633 16.28 7.82 18.47
C CYS A 633 17.06 6.53 18.62
N LEU A 634 16.94 5.64 17.63
CA LEU A 634 17.69 4.38 17.52
C LEU A 634 18.14 4.17 16.09
N ASP A 635 19.43 3.84 15.94
CA ASP A 635 20.06 3.50 14.66
C ASP A 635 20.77 2.15 14.78
N THR A 636 20.55 1.23 13.83
CA THR A 636 21.30 -0.02 13.78
C THR A 636 22.65 0.19 13.11
N LEU A 637 23.65 -0.61 13.51
CA LEU A 637 24.97 -0.62 12.89
C LEU A 637 25.00 -1.48 11.63
N ASP A 638 24.07 -2.42 11.51
CA ASP A 638 23.92 -3.31 10.37
C ASP A 638 22.64 -2.98 9.57
N PRO A 639 22.61 -3.24 8.27
CA PRO A 639 21.44 -2.96 7.43
C PRO A 639 20.28 -3.92 7.72
N VAL A 640 19.07 -3.47 7.43
CA VAL A 640 17.85 -4.26 7.43
C VAL A 640 17.99 -5.43 6.45
N SER A 641 17.58 -6.60 6.86
CA SER A 641 17.58 -7.81 6.03
C SER A 641 16.52 -7.71 4.91
N LEU A 642 16.59 -8.63 3.95
CA LEU A 642 15.56 -8.74 2.90
C LEU A 642 14.18 -9.02 3.50
N SER A 643 14.12 -9.72 4.63
CA SER A 643 12.87 -10.06 5.32
C SER A 643 12.32 -8.95 6.24
N GLY A 644 12.91 -7.75 6.21
CA GLY A 644 12.44 -6.62 7.04
C GLY A 644 12.81 -6.75 8.51
N THR A 645 13.92 -7.43 8.84
CA THR A 645 14.43 -7.55 10.21
C THR A 645 15.71 -6.75 10.40
N ALA A 646 15.97 -6.34 11.65
CA ALA A 646 17.14 -5.57 12.04
C ALA A 646 17.84 -6.22 13.25
N ASP A 647 19.18 -6.05 13.34
CA ASP A 647 19.95 -6.43 14.50
C ASP A 647 19.76 -5.37 15.60
N LEU A 648 18.95 -5.72 16.59
CA LEU A 648 18.64 -4.84 17.73
C LEU A 648 19.68 -4.91 18.86
N ALA A 649 20.67 -5.80 18.78
CA ALA A 649 21.77 -5.88 19.72
C ALA A 649 22.87 -4.85 19.42
N ARG A 650 23.03 -4.49 18.14
CA ARG A 650 24.06 -3.57 17.66
C ARG A 650 23.44 -2.24 17.23
N THR A 651 23.11 -1.41 18.22
CA THR A 651 22.42 -0.14 17.98
C THR A 651 23.14 1.03 18.66
N LYS A 652 22.91 2.22 18.09
CA LYS A 652 23.12 3.49 18.80
C LYS A 652 21.77 4.03 19.21
N THR A 653 21.67 4.51 20.46
CA THR A 653 20.46 5.13 20.98
C THR A 653 20.78 6.49 21.59
N GLY A 654 19.82 7.41 21.53
CA GLY A 654 19.90 8.70 22.18
C GLY A 654 18.51 9.24 22.48
N ILE A 655 18.41 10.09 23.49
CA ILE A 655 17.17 10.83 23.81
C ILE A 655 17.48 12.31 23.65
N TYR A 656 16.65 13.03 22.93
CA TYR A 656 16.87 14.42 22.56
C TYR A 656 15.62 15.24 22.82
N PRO A 657 15.76 16.56 23.15
CA PRO A 657 14.63 17.47 23.07
C PRO A 657 14.05 17.49 21.64
N ARG A 658 12.73 17.62 21.50
CA ARG A 658 12.05 17.64 20.19
C ARG A 658 12.60 18.68 19.21
N ALA A 659 13.09 19.81 19.70
CA ALA A 659 13.68 20.86 18.86
C ALA A 659 15.05 20.49 18.28
N HIS A 660 15.72 19.46 18.81
CA HIS A 660 17.07 19.05 18.49
C HIS A 660 17.18 17.54 18.27
N GLU A 661 16.21 16.97 17.56
CA GLU A 661 16.17 15.53 17.27
C GLU A 661 17.46 15.07 16.57
N HIS A 662 18.12 14.05 17.14
CA HIS A 662 19.32 13.43 16.58
C HIS A 662 20.50 14.42 16.37
N GLU A 663 20.53 15.52 17.11
CA GLU A 663 21.57 16.55 17.01
C GLU A 663 22.64 16.32 18.09
N GLU A 664 23.89 16.14 17.65
CA GLU A 664 25.04 15.88 18.52
C GLU A 664 25.23 17.02 19.54
N GLY A 665 25.40 16.65 20.81
CA GLY A 665 25.58 17.60 21.92
C GLY A 665 24.29 18.08 22.58
N TYR A 666 23.13 17.62 22.12
CA TYR A 666 21.82 17.93 22.73
C TYR A 666 21.19 16.72 23.43
N GLU A 667 21.96 15.65 23.67
CA GLU A 667 21.48 14.46 24.35
C GLU A 667 20.98 14.82 25.77
N ALA A 668 19.75 14.42 26.06
CA ALA A 668 19.06 14.68 27.34
C ALA A 668 18.78 13.36 28.08
N ASP A 669 19.78 12.46 28.11
CA ASP A 669 19.60 11.12 28.69
C ASP A 669 19.55 11.18 30.22
N SER A 670 18.44 10.65 30.80
CA SER A 670 18.24 10.52 32.22
C SER A 670 17.54 9.22 32.59
N ALA A 671 17.68 8.75 33.83
CA ALA A 671 16.99 7.53 34.28
C ALA A 671 15.46 7.62 34.16
N GLU A 672 14.88 8.81 34.33
CA GLU A 672 13.44 9.05 34.15
C GLU A 672 13.02 8.88 32.68
N LEU A 673 13.74 9.51 31.75
CA LEU A 673 13.50 9.41 30.32
C LEU A 673 13.71 7.98 29.80
N ARG A 674 14.73 7.26 30.31
CA ARG A 674 14.93 5.86 29.96
C ARG A 674 13.75 5.00 30.43
N ARG A 675 13.25 5.15 31.65
CA ARG A 675 12.05 4.45 32.13
C ARG A 675 10.81 4.75 31.30
N PHE A 676 10.70 5.95 30.77
CA PHE A 676 9.57 6.37 29.94
C PHE A 676 9.66 5.75 28.54
N PHE A 677 10.83 5.78 27.86
CA PHE A 677 10.94 5.39 26.45
C PHE A 677 11.25 3.92 26.21
N TYR A 678 12.17 3.30 26.97
CA TYR A 678 12.67 1.97 26.65
C TYR A 678 11.60 0.87 26.65
N PRO A 679 10.68 0.78 27.65
CA PRO A 679 9.67 -0.27 27.62
C PRO A 679 8.71 -0.18 26.42
N PRO A 680 8.11 0.98 26.07
CA PRO A 680 7.24 1.06 24.90
C PRO A 680 8.01 0.95 23.57
N VAL A 681 9.26 1.41 23.47
CA VAL A 681 10.12 1.21 22.32
C VAL A 681 10.40 -0.29 22.11
N ARG A 682 10.73 -1.02 23.19
CA ARG A 682 10.92 -2.48 23.13
C ARG A 682 9.65 -3.19 22.64
N ALA A 683 8.48 -2.75 23.09
CA ALA A 683 7.21 -3.31 22.64
C ALA A 683 6.97 -3.01 21.15
N PHE A 684 7.23 -1.78 20.68
CA PHE A 684 7.12 -1.41 19.26
C PHE A 684 8.07 -2.21 18.36
N LEU A 685 9.29 -2.46 18.83
CA LEU A 685 10.30 -3.22 18.08
C LEU A 685 10.05 -4.73 18.06
N GLU A 686 9.02 -5.20 18.75
CA GLU A 686 8.64 -6.61 18.71
C GLU A 686 8.21 -6.99 17.29
N GLY A 687 8.84 -8.03 16.75
CA GLY A 687 8.65 -8.41 15.36
C GLY A 687 9.64 -7.79 14.37
N ILE A 688 10.44 -6.79 14.75
CA ILE A 688 11.49 -6.20 13.91
C ILE A 688 12.86 -6.87 14.16
N GLY A 689 13.12 -7.33 15.39
CA GLY A 689 14.37 -7.99 15.73
C GLY A 689 14.61 -9.27 14.95
N ASN A 690 15.84 -9.51 14.54
CA ASN A 690 16.28 -10.74 13.91
C ASN A 690 15.93 -11.96 14.78
N ASN A 691 15.36 -13.02 14.19
CA ASN A 691 15.02 -14.26 14.87
C ASN A 691 14.11 -14.08 16.12
N GLY A 692 13.27 -13.04 16.14
CA GLY A 692 12.41 -12.73 17.29
C GLY A 692 13.18 -12.16 18.48
N GLU A 693 14.39 -11.66 18.25
CA GLU A 693 15.21 -11.03 19.29
C GLU A 693 14.53 -9.73 19.79
N ARG A 694 14.65 -9.49 21.09
CA ARG A 694 14.06 -8.31 21.72
C ARG A 694 15.10 -7.22 21.91
N PHE A 695 14.69 -5.98 21.71
CA PHE A 695 15.51 -4.82 22.06
C PHE A 695 15.90 -4.86 23.55
N PRO A 696 17.20 -4.72 23.89
CA PRO A 696 17.68 -4.80 25.28
C PRO A 696 17.16 -3.61 26.12
N LEU A 697 16.86 -3.90 27.38
CA LEU A 697 16.56 -2.85 28.37
C LEU A 697 17.81 -2.54 29.20
N PRO A 698 18.04 -1.27 29.59
CA PRO A 698 19.06 -0.91 30.57
C PRO A 698 18.86 -1.63 31.90
N GLU A 699 19.95 -1.97 32.59
CA GLU A 699 19.91 -2.73 33.86
C GLU A 699 19.01 -2.05 34.92
N GLU A 700 19.01 -0.73 34.99
CA GLU A 700 18.19 0.05 35.91
C GLU A 700 16.67 -0.03 35.69
N ILE A 701 16.23 -0.64 34.57
CA ILE A 701 14.80 -0.85 34.24
C ILE A 701 14.40 -2.30 34.50
N THR A 702 15.37 -3.22 34.53
CA THR A 702 15.16 -4.67 34.72
C THR A 702 15.16 -5.09 36.20
N GLY A 703 15.49 -4.18 37.12
CA GLY A 703 15.58 -4.43 38.55
C GLY A 703 14.27 -4.25 39.32
#